data_ea9c56c67d5bb46cb7275c092954d69b
#
_entry.id   ea9c56c67d5bb46cb7275c092954d69b
#
_cell.length_a   1.000
_cell.length_b   1.000
_cell.length_c   1.000
_cell.angle_alpha   90.00
_cell.angle_beta   90.00
_cell.angle_gamma   90.00
#
_symmetry.space_group_name_H-M   'P 1'
#
loop_
_entity.id
_entity.type
_entity.pdbx_description
1 polymer ?
#
loop_
_entity_poly.entity_id
_entity_poly.type
_entity_poly.pdbx_seq_one_letter_code
_entity_poly.pdbx_strand_id
1 'polypeptide(L)'
;MPIEFMRKPYTNEEILRTLHPLVKEWFLHKFKRFAPPQKYAILNVHSRINTLISSPTGSGKTLSAFLAIINELIGLSEAGLLEDKVYCVYISPLKALANDISRNLLEPLNEIERFAGKKLGLRIAIRTGDTSPGVKQSMLKKPPHILITTPESFAITLTTTKFKEKLRDVQWCIVDEIHALASSKRGAHLSLSLERLYQYTNFTRIGLSATVAPLEEVAKFLVGFDTRTNTPRDCKVVDVNFVKQLDLKVMSPVKNLMKASYDEISTATYKLIDQLIQTHRTTLIFTNTRSATERVVHYLKERFPKHYTRIEDVRDMSGGLSGIDNESNGRAGGYTSLIGAHHGSLSKEHRLSVEEKLKKGELRAVVSSTSLELGIDIGYIDLVILLGSPKSVARALQRIGRSGHKLHDKAKGRIIVMDRDDLVECSVLLKAALEKKIDRIDIPVNCLDVLAQQVLGMALEEPKHIDDVLRIVRGSYSFHGLSKKRFKEIISYLAGEYARLEDRSVYAKIWFDPETGMIGKRGKMSRVIYMTNIGTIPDETNVKVKVGKQLIGFIAEPFLERLRRGDIFVLGGNTYEFLYTQGMTAFVRATSNRPPTVPSWYSEMLPLSYDLALEIQRFRRLMEEHFKYGTKNKDVLDFIHSYLYVDEYSANSIYEYFKEQYLFAEIPHDKKIVIEHYSNDGEKRVIFHTLFGRRVNDVLSRAVA
;
A
#
# COMPACT_ATOMS: atom_id res chain seq x y z
N MET A 1 13.59 24.45 -15.61
CA MET A 1 13.93 23.32 -14.70
C MET A 1 13.17 22.11 -15.21
N PRO A 2 13.77 20.93 -15.25
CA PRO A 2 13.09 19.75 -15.78
C PRO A 2 11.83 19.36 -15.00
N ILE A 3 11.76 19.71 -13.71
CA ILE A 3 10.54 19.52 -12.88
C ILE A 3 9.87 20.85 -12.65
N GLU A 4 8.67 21.01 -13.20
CA GLU A 4 7.90 22.28 -13.16
C GLU A 4 6.58 22.10 -12.40
N PHE A 5 6.35 22.93 -11.37
CA PHE A 5 5.08 22.96 -10.66
C PHE A 5 4.07 23.86 -11.37
N MET A 6 2.91 23.32 -11.72
CA MET A 6 1.86 24.05 -12.37
C MET A 6 1.16 25.01 -11.39
N ARG A 7 1.21 26.29 -11.70
CA ARG A 7 0.61 27.35 -10.86
C ARG A 7 -0.83 27.69 -11.23
N LYS A 8 -1.20 27.53 -12.50
CA LYS A 8 -2.52 27.91 -13.02
C LYS A 8 -3.21 26.75 -13.70
N PRO A 9 -4.52 26.54 -13.45
CA PRO A 9 -5.31 25.55 -14.18
C PRO A 9 -5.59 26.02 -15.61
N TYR A 10 -5.86 25.08 -16.49
CA TYR A 10 -6.47 25.35 -17.78
C TYR A 10 -7.94 25.76 -17.62
N THR A 11 -8.47 26.53 -18.56
CA THR A 11 -9.88 26.90 -18.59
C THR A 11 -10.75 25.71 -19.02
N ASN A 12 -12.02 25.75 -18.64
CA ASN A 12 -12.96 24.71 -19.08
C ASN A 12 -13.10 24.69 -20.62
N GLU A 13 -13.02 25.86 -21.26
CA GLU A 13 -13.12 25.97 -22.73
C GLU A 13 -11.95 25.32 -23.44
N GLU A 14 -10.72 25.57 -22.98
CA GLU A 14 -9.51 24.92 -23.53
C GLU A 14 -9.64 23.40 -23.48
N ILE A 15 -10.07 22.84 -22.34
CA ILE A 15 -10.23 21.40 -22.18
C ILE A 15 -11.37 20.88 -23.10
N LEU A 16 -12.53 21.56 -23.10
CA LEU A 16 -13.69 21.12 -23.89
C LEU A 16 -13.45 21.17 -25.41
N ARG A 17 -12.55 22.05 -25.90
CA ARG A 17 -12.15 22.12 -27.32
C ARG A 17 -11.36 20.91 -27.77
N THR A 18 -10.65 20.22 -26.87
CA THR A 18 -9.84 19.04 -27.19
C THR A 18 -10.62 17.72 -27.08
N LEU A 19 -11.82 17.76 -26.48
CA LEU A 19 -12.64 16.56 -26.31
C LEU A 19 -13.44 16.25 -27.58
N HIS A 20 -13.42 14.96 -27.95
CA HIS A 20 -14.30 14.40 -28.96
C HIS A 20 -15.76 14.68 -28.62
N PRO A 21 -16.67 14.96 -29.57
CA PRO A 21 -18.07 15.30 -29.30
C PRO A 21 -18.77 14.34 -28.35
N LEU A 22 -18.64 13.02 -28.55
CA LEU A 22 -19.22 11.98 -27.68
C LEU A 22 -18.71 12.04 -26.24
N VAL A 23 -17.42 12.25 -26.05
CA VAL A 23 -16.80 12.36 -24.72
C VAL A 23 -17.22 13.63 -24.01
N LYS A 24 -17.28 14.73 -24.75
CA LYS A 24 -17.72 16.04 -24.26
C LYS A 24 -19.16 16.00 -23.77
N GLU A 25 -20.07 15.43 -24.59
CA GLU A 25 -21.50 15.32 -24.26
C GLU A 25 -21.70 14.44 -23.02
N TRP A 26 -21.11 13.23 -23.00
CA TRP A 26 -21.13 12.35 -21.84
C TRP A 26 -20.62 13.04 -20.59
N PHE A 27 -19.46 13.72 -20.67
CA PHE A 27 -18.84 14.36 -19.51
C PHE A 27 -19.72 15.48 -18.94
N LEU A 28 -20.27 16.35 -19.79
CA LEU A 28 -21.15 17.45 -19.37
C LEU A 28 -22.46 16.94 -18.77
N HIS A 29 -23.00 15.83 -19.32
CA HIS A 29 -24.20 15.20 -18.76
C HIS A 29 -23.97 14.64 -17.37
N LYS A 30 -22.84 13.91 -17.17
CA LYS A 30 -22.57 13.19 -15.91
C LYS A 30 -22.01 14.09 -14.80
N PHE A 31 -21.04 14.96 -15.10
CA PHE A 31 -20.27 15.68 -14.11
C PHE A 31 -20.50 17.20 -14.06
N LYS A 32 -21.03 17.81 -15.11
CA LYS A 32 -21.29 19.26 -15.25
C LYS A 32 -20.05 20.15 -15.11
N ARG A 33 -19.04 19.80 -14.30
CA ARG A 33 -17.83 20.59 -14.03
C ARG A 33 -16.61 19.68 -13.90
N PHE A 34 -15.46 20.17 -14.34
CA PHE A 34 -14.17 19.50 -14.11
C PHE A 34 -13.77 19.61 -12.64
N ALA A 35 -13.32 18.50 -12.09
CA ALA A 35 -12.68 18.48 -10.79
C ALA A 35 -11.30 19.19 -10.88
N PRO A 36 -10.82 19.77 -9.78
CA PRO A 36 -9.59 20.54 -9.83
C PRO A 36 -8.37 19.80 -10.41
N PRO A 37 -8.04 18.54 -10.07
CA PRO A 37 -6.92 17.85 -10.72
C PRO A 37 -7.11 17.71 -12.23
N GLN A 38 -8.35 17.57 -12.69
CA GLN A 38 -8.69 17.45 -14.11
C GLN A 38 -8.34 18.72 -14.89
N LYS A 39 -8.57 19.89 -14.29
CA LYS A 39 -8.24 21.17 -14.91
C LYS A 39 -6.76 21.40 -15.15
N TYR A 40 -5.89 20.72 -14.42
CA TYR A 40 -4.45 20.83 -14.61
C TYR A 40 -3.89 19.72 -15.50
N ALA A 41 -4.46 18.50 -15.43
CA ALA A 41 -3.81 17.32 -15.98
C ALA A 41 -4.28 16.92 -17.38
N ILE A 42 -5.56 17.10 -17.72
CA ILE A 42 -6.13 16.56 -18.98
C ILE A 42 -5.36 17.03 -20.20
N LEU A 43 -5.07 18.33 -20.31
CA LEU A 43 -4.35 18.87 -21.47
C LEU A 43 -2.87 18.46 -21.49
N ASN A 44 -2.23 18.30 -20.34
CA ASN A 44 -0.87 17.77 -20.30
C ASN A 44 -0.80 16.36 -20.87
N VAL A 45 -1.73 15.49 -20.45
CA VAL A 45 -1.81 14.10 -20.95
C VAL A 45 -2.10 14.06 -22.44
N HIS A 46 -3.02 14.90 -22.92
CA HIS A 46 -3.34 15.06 -24.34
C HIS A 46 -2.11 15.53 -25.13
N SER A 47 -1.35 16.50 -24.61
CA SER A 47 -0.14 17.06 -25.24
C SER A 47 1.12 16.21 -25.04
N ARG A 48 1.02 14.98 -24.56
CA ARG A 48 2.17 14.06 -24.34
C ARG A 48 3.21 14.61 -23.34
N ILE A 49 2.81 15.38 -22.35
CA ILE A 49 3.69 15.93 -21.32
C ILE A 49 3.69 14.99 -20.11
N ASN A 50 4.88 14.54 -19.69
CA ASN A 50 5.00 13.77 -18.44
C ASN A 50 4.41 14.56 -17.28
N THR A 51 3.56 13.91 -16.49
CA THR A 51 2.79 14.62 -15.46
C THR A 51 2.67 13.79 -14.18
N LEU A 52 3.04 14.39 -13.06
CA LEU A 52 2.74 13.85 -11.73
C LEU A 52 1.51 14.57 -11.17
N ILE A 53 0.46 13.81 -10.81
CA ILE A 53 -0.78 14.34 -10.25
C ILE A 53 -0.86 13.94 -8.77
N SER A 54 -0.67 14.92 -7.89
CA SER A 54 -0.84 14.75 -6.43
C SER A 54 -2.15 15.39 -6.00
N SER A 55 -3.02 14.57 -5.40
CA SER A 55 -4.27 15.05 -4.82
C SER A 55 -4.89 14.00 -3.89
N PRO A 56 -5.76 14.38 -2.93
CA PRO A 56 -6.44 13.46 -2.02
C PRO A 56 -7.24 12.37 -2.75
N THR A 57 -7.53 11.28 -2.06
CA THR A 57 -8.43 10.23 -2.56
C THR A 57 -9.83 10.79 -2.81
N GLY A 58 -10.53 10.29 -3.85
CA GLY A 58 -11.86 10.77 -4.23
C GLY A 58 -11.89 12.11 -4.97
N SER A 59 -10.73 12.71 -5.29
CA SER A 59 -10.63 13.99 -6.02
C SER A 59 -10.79 13.91 -7.54
N GLY A 60 -10.93 12.69 -8.11
CA GLY A 60 -11.03 12.48 -9.55
C GLY A 60 -9.69 12.30 -10.27
N LYS A 61 -8.61 11.99 -9.55
CA LYS A 61 -7.26 11.73 -10.12
C LYS A 61 -7.25 10.76 -11.28
N THR A 62 -7.89 9.62 -11.11
CA THR A 62 -7.90 8.54 -12.10
C THR A 62 -8.51 9.01 -13.42
N LEU A 63 -9.65 9.70 -13.36
CA LEU A 63 -10.28 10.25 -14.56
C LEU A 63 -9.46 11.39 -15.18
N SER A 64 -8.67 12.13 -14.39
CA SER A 64 -7.74 13.16 -14.92
C SER A 64 -6.70 12.58 -15.88
N ALA A 65 -6.23 11.37 -15.63
CA ALA A 65 -5.30 10.68 -16.52
C ALA A 65 -6.02 10.00 -17.68
N PHE A 66 -7.14 9.33 -17.42
CA PHE A 66 -7.79 8.49 -18.42
C PHE A 66 -8.68 9.25 -19.41
N LEU A 67 -9.25 10.41 -19.04
CA LEU A 67 -10.19 11.11 -19.92
C LEU A 67 -9.55 11.49 -21.26
N ALA A 68 -8.31 12.01 -21.22
CA ALA A 68 -7.57 12.33 -22.45
C ALA A 68 -7.24 11.08 -23.28
N ILE A 69 -6.89 9.97 -22.63
CA ILE A 69 -6.54 8.70 -23.29
C ILE A 69 -7.78 8.08 -23.94
N ILE A 70 -8.90 7.97 -23.21
CA ILE A 70 -10.16 7.46 -23.72
C ILE A 70 -10.65 8.33 -24.88
N ASN A 71 -10.56 9.66 -24.75
CA ASN A 71 -10.91 10.63 -25.78
C ASN A 71 -10.16 10.35 -27.09
N GLU A 72 -8.87 10.13 -27.03
CA GLU A 72 -8.04 9.87 -28.21
C GLU A 72 -8.32 8.51 -28.84
N LEU A 73 -8.50 7.46 -27.99
CA LEU A 73 -8.84 6.13 -28.47
C LEU A 73 -10.23 6.08 -29.12
N ILE A 74 -11.19 6.88 -28.62
CA ILE A 74 -12.53 7.02 -29.24
C ILE A 74 -12.39 7.70 -30.61
N GLY A 75 -11.59 8.75 -30.73
CA GLY A 75 -11.29 9.40 -32.00
C GLY A 75 -10.68 8.43 -33.03
N LEU A 76 -9.72 7.60 -32.60
CA LEU A 76 -9.14 6.55 -33.46
C LEU A 76 -10.16 5.49 -33.86
N SER A 77 -11.05 5.10 -32.95
CA SER A 77 -12.12 4.14 -33.24
C SER A 77 -13.11 4.70 -34.28
N GLU A 78 -13.57 5.94 -34.09
CA GLU A 78 -14.49 6.61 -35.03
C GLU A 78 -13.90 6.78 -36.42
N ALA A 79 -12.57 7.05 -36.48
CA ALA A 79 -11.84 7.16 -37.73
C ALA A 79 -11.49 5.81 -38.39
N GLY A 80 -11.82 4.67 -37.73
CA GLY A 80 -11.43 3.34 -38.22
C GLY A 80 -9.93 3.03 -38.15
N LEU A 81 -9.16 3.80 -37.33
CA LEU A 81 -7.71 3.71 -37.17
C LEU A 81 -7.28 2.96 -35.89
N LEU A 82 -8.21 2.39 -35.16
CA LEU A 82 -7.92 1.67 -33.93
C LEU A 82 -7.35 0.27 -34.24
N GLU A 83 -6.06 0.09 -34.01
CA GLU A 83 -5.35 -1.15 -34.30
C GLU A 83 -5.30 -2.12 -33.11
N ASP A 84 -5.00 -3.39 -33.37
CA ASP A 84 -4.84 -4.46 -32.38
C ASP A 84 -3.47 -4.37 -31.65
N LYS A 85 -3.28 -3.32 -30.82
CA LYS A 85 -2.06 -3.05 -30.05
C LYS A 85 -2.37 -2.45 -28.68
N VAL A 86 -1.37 -2.36 -27.80
CA VAL A 86 -1.49 -1.71 -26.50
C VAL A 86 -1.07 -0.25 -26.63
N TYR A 87 -2.00 0.67 -26.41
CA TYR A 87 -1.74 2.11 -26.41
C TYR A 87 -1.41 2.65 -25.03
N CYS A 88 -2.02 2.09 -23.99
CA CYS A 88 -1.80 2.53 -22.62
C CYS A 88 -1.51 1.35 -21.69
N VAL A 89 -0.48 1.49 -20.86
CA VAL A 89 -0.19 0.58 -19.74
C VAL A 89 -0.52 1.29 -18.44
N TYR A 90 -1.40 0.70 -17.63
CA TYR A 90 -1.71 1.16 -16.29
C TYR A 90 -1.12 0.21 -15.25
N ILE A 91 -0.25 0.73 -14.39
CA ILE A 91 0.47 -0.04 -13.38
C ILE A 91 -0.07 0.30 -12.00
N SER A 92 -0.66 -0.71 -11.35
CA SER A 92 -1.21 -0.62 -10.00
C SER A 92 -0.34 -1.38 -8.99
N PRO A 93 -0.10 -0.85 -7.78
CA PRO A 93 0.67 -1.55 -6.76
C PRO A 93 -0.01 -2.83 -6.23
N LEU A 94 -1.34 -2.91 -6.33
CA LEU A 94 -2.14 -4.02 -5.79
C LEU A 94 -3.07 -4.61 -6.86
N LYS A 95 -3.24 -5.95 -6.80
CA LYS A 95 -4.16 -6.67 -7.67
C LYS A 95 -5.63 -6.26 -7.45
N ALA A 96 -6.03 -6.00 -6.20
CA ALA A 96 -7.37 -5.54 -5.86
C ALA A 96 -7.68 -4.18 -6.50
N LEU A 97 -6.75 -3.23 -6.41
CA LEU A 97 -6.87 -1.93 -7.04
C LEU A 97 -6.94 -2.04 -8.57
N ALA A 98 -6.17 -2.96 -9.19
CA ALA A 98 -6.24 -3.23 -10.62
C ALA A 98 -7.65 -3.69 -11.07
N ASN A 99 -8.32 -4.52 -10.27
CA ASN A 99 -9.69 -4.96 -10.55
C ASN A 99 -10.70 -3.81 -10.41
N ASP A 100 -10.56 -2.97 -9.39
CA ASP A 100 -11.44 -1.82 -9.16
C ASP A 100 -11.32 -0.78 -10.28
N ILE A 101 -10.11 -0.46 -10.69
CA ILE A 101 -9.84 0.45 -11.82
C ILE A 101 -10.45 -0.08 -13.13
N SER A 102 -10.36 -1.38 -13.38
CA SER A 102 -10.99 -1.95 -14.58
C SER A 102 -12.49 -1.69 -14.62
N ARG A 103 -13.19 -1.85 -13.49
CA ARG A 103 -14.62 -1.53 -13.36
C ARG A 103 -14.85 -0.03 -13.55
N ASN A 104 -14.07 0.81 -12.89
CA ASN A 104 -14.18 2.27 -12.94
C ASN A 104 -13.88 2.84 -14.35
N LEU A 105 -13.17 2.12 -15.21
CA LEU A 105 -12.94 2.49 -16.60
C LEU A 105 -14.00 1.94 -17.56
N LEU A 106 -14.47 0.73 -17.30
CA LEU A 106 -15.50 0.09 -18.14
C LEU A 106 -16.86 0.80 -18.01
N GLU A 107 -17.17 1.33 -16.81
CA GLU A 107 -18.43 2.05 -16.61
C GLU A 107 -18.53 3.32 -17.49
N PRO A 108 -17.57 4.29 -17.46
CA PRO A 108 -17.56 5.40 -18.37
C PRO A 108 -17.59 5.02 -19.86
N LEU A 109 -16.82 4.00 -20.23
CA LEU A 109 -16.79 3.54 -21.62
C LEU A 109 -18.16 3.00 -22.06
N ASN A 110 -18.80 2.17 -21.24
CA ASN A 110 -20.13 1.64 -21.52
C ASN A 110 -21.20 2.75 -21.56
N GLU A 111 -21.07 3.78 -20.75
CA GLU A 111 -21.95 4.94 -20.80
C GLU A 111 -21.76 5.72 -22.11
N ILE A 112 -20.52 5.99 -22.51
CA ILE A 112 -20.22 6.67 -23.78
C ILE A 112 -20.74 5.85 -24.98
N GLU A 113 -20.58 4.52 -24.97
CA GLU A 113 -21.11 3.64 -26.01
C GLU A 113 -22.66 3.67 -26.09
N ARG A 114 -23.36 3.80 -24.95
CA ARG A 114 -24.81 4.01 -24.92
C ARG A 114 -25.22 5.34 -25.55
N PHE A 115 -24.45 6.42 -25.19
CA PHE A 115 -24.67 7.73 -25.85
C PHE A 115 -24.42 7.69 -27.36
N ALA A 116 -23.38 6.96 -27.77
CA ALA A 116 -23.06 6.79 -29.20
C ALA A 116 -24.04 5.88 -29.96
N GLY A 117 -24.85 5.10 -29.27
CA GLY A 117 -25.73 4.09 -29.86
C GLY A 117 -25.00 2.93 -30.57
N LYS A 118 -23.69 2.80 -30.39
CA LYS A 118 -22.85 1.78 -31.02
C LYS A 118 -21.68 1.37 -30.14
N LYS A 119 -21.12 0.19 -30.45
CA LYS A 119 -19.88 -0.28 -29.81
C LYS A 119 -18.65 0.42 -30.41
N LEU A 120 -17.78 0.93 -29.57
CA LEU A 120 -16.56 1.61 -29.98
C LEU A 120 -15.36 0.65 -30.13
N GLY A 121 -15.52 -0.62 -29.77
CA GLY A 121 -14.49 -1.64 -29.93
C GLY A 121 -13.27 -1.50 -29.03
N LEU A 122 -13.27 -0.58 -28.06
CA LEU A 122 -12.18 -0.42 -27.10
C LEU A 122 -12.11 -1.63 -26.17
N ARG A 123 -10.90 -2.14 -25.96
CA ARG A 123 -10.63 -3.29 -25.11
C ARG A 123 -9.75 -2.89 -23.93
N ILE A 124 -10.22 -3.21 -22.73
CA ILE A 124 -9.52 -3.04 -21.46
C ILE A 124 -9.34 -4.42 -20.84
N ALA A 125 -8.12 -4.77 -20.42
CA ALA A 125 -7.90 -6.07 -19.79
C ALA A 125 -6.87 -6.01 -18.67
N ILE A 126 -7.04 -6.90 -17.68
CA ILE A 126 -6.16 -7.04 -16.53
C ILE A 126 -5.22 -8.22 -16.75
N ARG A 127 -3.92 -7.98 -16.62
CA ARG A 127 -2.89 -9.00 -16.63
C ARG A 127 -2.06 -8.95 -15.35
N THR A 128 -2.35 -9.85 -14.43
CA THR A 128 -1.65 -10.01 -13.15
C THR A 128 -1.21 -11.45 -12.95
N GLY A 129 -0.60 -11.76 -11.80
CA GLY A 129 -0.28 -13.14 -11.44
C GLY A 129 -1.50 -14.06 -11.43
N ASP A 130 -2.68 -13.52 -11.09
CA ASP A 130 -3.95 -14.29 -10.95
C ASP A 130 -4.69 -14.49 -12.29
N THR A 131 -4.24 -13.85 -13.37
CA THR A 131 -4.86 -14.01 -14.70
C THR A 131 -4.58 -15.40 -15.25
N SER A 132 -5.63 -16.12 -15.65
CA SER A 132 -5.53 -17.49 -16.14
C SER A 132 -4.70 -17.59 -17.43
N PRO A 133 -4.06 -18.75 -17.70
CA PRO A 133 -3.27 -18.94 -18.92
C PRO A 133 -4.06 -18.73 -20.19
N GLY A 134 -5.34 -19.18 -20.24
CA GLY A 134 -6.21 -18.99 -21.40
C GLY A 134 -6.47 -17.52 -21.71
N VAL A 135 -6.75 -16.69 -20.69
CA VAL A 135 -6.94 -15.25 -20.85
C VAL A 135 -5.61 -14.57 -21.27
N LYS A 136 -4.47 -14.98 -20.70
CA LYS A 136 -3.16 -14.49 -21.15
C LYS A 136 -2.88 -14.79 -22.61
N GLN A 137 -3.32 -15.95 -23.10
CA GLN A 137 -3.15 -16.34 -24.50
C GLN A 137 -4.13 -15.59 -25.44
N SER A 138 -5.36 -15.32 -25.01
CA SER A 138 -6.31 -14.52 -25.78
C SER A 138 -5.82 -13.09 -26.00
N MET A 139 -5.14 -12.50 -25.01
CA MET A 139 -4.50 -11.18 -25.11
C MET A 139 -3.36 -11.11 -26.13
N LEU A 140 -2.73 -12.24 -26.49
CA LEU A 140 -1.74 -12.30 -27.56
C LEU A 140 -2.38 -12.21 -28.94
N LYS A 141 -3.57 -12.80 -29.10
CA LYS A 141 -4.32 -12.78 -30.36
C LYS A 141 -5.03 -11.44 -30.58
N LYS A 142 -5.73 -10.97 -29.52
CA LYS A 142 -6.39 -9.66 -29.48
C LYS A 142 -5.91 -8.87 -28.27
N PRO A 143 -4.84 -8.06 -28.43
CA PRO A 143 -4.31 -7.28 -27.31
C PRO A 143 -5.32 -6.23 -26.85
N PRO A 144 -5.34 -5.92 -25.53
CA PRO A 144 -6.15 -4.81 -25.03
C PRO A 144 -5.51 -3.48 -25.44
N HIS A 145 -6.34 -2.48 -25.72
CA HIS A 145 -5.86 -1.11 -25.98
C HIS A 145 -5.37 -0.43 -24.71
N ILE A 146 -6.00 -0.77 -23.55
CA ILE A 146 -5.55 -0.39 -22.21
C ILE A 146 -5.23 -1.66 -21.42
N LEU A 147 -3.96 -1.85 -21.07
CA LEU A 147 -3.46 -2.97 -20.28
C LEU A 147 -3.31 -2.55 -18.82
N ILE A 148 -4.07 -3.14 -17.91
CA ILE A 148 -3.95 -2.94 -16.47
C ILE A 148 -3.09 -4.07 -15.89
N THR A 149 -2.03 -3.73 -15.12
CA THR A 149 -1.07 -4.72 -14.63
C THR A 149 -0.46 -4.33 -13.26
N THR A 150 0.35 -5.22 -12.69
CA THR A 150 1.20 -4.93 -11.51
C THR A 150 2.67 -4.83 -11.91
N PRO A 151 3.56 -4.21 -11.09
CA PRO A 151 4.98 -4.07 -11.41
C PRO A 151 5.65 -5.39 -11.81
N GLU A 152 5.38 -6.46 -11.07
CA GLU A 152 5.95 -7.79 -11.30
C GLU A 152 5.45 -8.39 -12.62
N SER A 153 4.14 -8.31 -12.86
CA SER A 153 3.54 -8.82 -14.10
C SER A 153 3.99 -8.02 -15.32
N PHE A 154 4.21 -6.72 -15.16
CA PHE A 154 4.76 -5.87 -16.21
C PHE A 154 6.18 -6.30 -16.60
N ALA A 155 7.06 -6.53 -15.63
CA ALA A 155 8.42 -7.01 -15.90
C ALA A 155 8.43 -8.38 -16.61
N ILE A 156 7.49 -9.28 -16.27
CA ILE A 156 7.33 -10.56 -17.00
C ILE A 156 6.90 -10.31 -18.45
N THR A 157 6.00 -9.35 -18.72
CA THR A 157 5.56 -9.07 -20.08
C THR A 157 6.70 -8.58 -20.97
N LEU A 158 7.62 -7.79 -20.41
CA LEU A 158 8.82 -7.30 -21.12
C LEU A 158 9.79 -8.43 -21.53
N THR A 159 9.85 -9.54 -20.76
CA THR A 159 10.70 -10.69 -21.10
C THR A 159 10.02 -11.68 -22.06
N THR A 160 8.73 -11.51 -22.33
CA THR A 160 7.94 -12.42 -23.17
C THR A 160 7.95 -11.89 -24.61
N THR A 161 8.74 -12.48 -25.51
CA THR A 161 8.96 -12.01 -26.90
C THR A 161 7.66 -11.62 -27.61
N LYS A 162 6.67 -12.53 -27.65
CA LYS A 162 5.40 -12.29 -28.35
C LYS A 162 4.57 -11.15 -27.75
N PHE A 163 4.61 -10.93 -26.44
CA PHE A 163 3.83 -9.85 -25.83
C PHE A 163 4.58 -8.52 -25.88
N LYS A 164 5.92 -8.55 -25.79
CA LYS A 164 6.77 -7.37 -25.93
C LYS A 164 6.50 -6.63 -27.24
N GLU A 165 6.29 -7.37 -28.34
CA GLU A 165 5.93 -6.78 -29.64
C GLU A 165 4.63 -5.93 -29.57
N LYS A 166 3.68 -6.33 -28.74
CA LYS A 166 2.42 -5.59 -28.55
C LYS A 166 2.58 -4.30 -27.73
N LEU A 167 3.75 -4.13 -27.07
CA LEU A 167 4.08 -2.95 -26.26
C LEU A 167 4.91 -1.91 -27.00
N ARG A 168 5.32 -2.17 -28.27
CA ARG A 168 6.17 -1.25 -29.05
C ARG A 168 5.52 0.09 -29.39
N ASP A 169 4.20 0.13 -29.39
CA ASP A 169 3.42 1.32 -29.73
C ASP A 169 2.74 1.96 -28.51
N VAL A 170 3.18 1.63 -27.31
CA VAL A 170 2.65 2.23 -26.08
C VAL A 170 2.93 3.73 -26.09
N GLN A 171 1.88 4.52 -25.91
CA GLN A 171 1.95 5.99 -25.93
C GLN A 171 1.86 6.58 -24.52
N TRP A 172 1.23 5.85 -23.58
CA TRP A 172 1.09 6.29 -22.19
C TRP A 172 1.40 5.16 -21.21
N CYS A 173 2.07 5.51 -20.14
CA CYS A 173 2.23 4.64 -18.99
C CYS A 173 1.77 5.39 -17.74
N ILE A 174 0.71 4.89 -17.11
CA ILE A 174 0.18 5.43 -15.85
C ILE A 174 0.73 4.58 -14.70
N VAL A 175 1.35 5.22 -13.72
CA VAL A 175 1.77 4.60 -12.46
C VAL A 175 0.87 5.11 -11.35
N ASP A 176 -0.02 4.26 -10.86
CA ASP A 176 -0.97 4.62 -9.81
C ASP A 176 -0.39 4.37 -8.42
N GLU A 177 -0.85 5.16 -7.45
CA GLU A 177 -0.35 5.18 -6.08
C GLU A 177 1.18 5.16 -6.02
N ILE A 178 1.80 5.96 -6.89
CA ILE A 178 3.26 5.97 -7.11
C ILE A 178 4.05 6.16 -5.82
N HIS A 179 3.53 6.90 -4.84
CA HIS A 179 4.15 7.11 -3.53
C HIS A 179 4.31 5.81 -2.74
N ALA A 180 3.37 4.85 -2.86
CA ALA A 180 3.47 3.55 -2.21
C ALA A 180 4.52 2.64 -2.87
N LEU A 181 4.81 2.86 -4.15
CA LEU A 181 5.85 2.15 -4.88
C LEU A 181 7.22 2.79 -4.64
N ALA A 182 7.33 4.10 -4.78
CA ALA A 182 8.59 4.84 -4.74
C ALA A 182 9.41 4.57 -3.47
N SER A 183 8.76 4.44 -2.30
CA SER A 183 9.42 4.17 -1.00
C SER A 183 9.91 2.73 -0.79
N SER A 184 9.84 1.87 -1.82
CA SER A 184 10.12 0.44 -1.68
C SER A 184 11.00 -0.11 -2.80
N LYS A 185 11.62 -1.28 -2.56
CA LYS A 185 12.35 -2.03 -3.60
C LYS A 185 11.47 -2.41 -4.80
N ARG A 186 10.14 -2.54 -4.61
CA ARG A 186 9.18 -2.76 -5.71
C ARG A 186 9.15 -1.57 -6.66
N GLY A 187 9.31 -0.35 -6.13
CA GLY A 187 9.46 0.85 -6.95
C GLY A 187 10.77 0.88 -7.71
N ALA A 188 11.89 0.53 -7.08
CA ALA A 188 13.18 0.40 -7.77
C ALA A 188 13.09 -0.62 -8.93
N HIS A 189 12.39 -1.74 -8.72
CA HIS A 189 12.11 -2.74 -9.75
C HIS A 189 11.25 -2.18 -10.89
N LEU A 190 10.20 -1.39 -10.56
CA LEU A 190 9.34 -0.75 -11.54
C LEU A 190 10.10 0.30 -12.34
N SER A 191 10.91 1.16 -11.70
CA SER A 191 11.66 2.21 -12.38
C SER A 191 12.59 1.66 -13.46
N LEU A 192 13.24 0.52 -13.20
CA LEU A 192 14.01 -0.21 -14.21
C LEU A 192 13.14 -0.81 -15.32
N SER A 193 11.97 -1.34 -14.97
CA SER A 193 11.04 -1.88 -15.97
C SER A 193 10.52 -0.79 -16.93
N LEU A 194 10.31 0.43 -16.43
CA LEU A 194 9.95 1.58 -17.26
C LEU A 194 11.09 1.97 -18.22
N GLU A 195 12.35 1.93 -17.78
CA GLU A 195 13.50 2.19 -18.66
C GLU A 195 13.68 1.08 -19.70
N ARG A 196 13.39 -0.17 -19.37
CA ARG A 196 13.36 -1.28 -20.33
C ARG A 196 12.31 -1.07 -21.42
N LEU A 197 11.08 -0.64 -21.05
CA LEU A 197 10.06 -0.29 -22.04
C LEU A 197 10.51 0.90 -22.91
N TYR A 198 11.15 1.89 -22.31
CA TYR A 198 11.61 3.09 -23.01
C TYR A 198 12.64 2.82 -24.12
N GLN A 199 13.28 1.64 -24.11
CA GLN A 199 14.16 1.20 -25.22
C GLN A 199 13.39 0.86 -26.51
N TYR A 200 12.09 0.63 -26.41
CA TYR A 200 11.25 0.19 -27.55
C TYR A 200 10.29 1.26 -28.04
N THR A 201 9.89 2.16 -27.15
CA THR A 201 8.92 3.21 -27.46
C THR A 201 9.08 4.41 -26.55
N ASN A 202 8.91 5.60 -27.13
CA ASN A 202 8.86 6.85 -26.35
C ASN A 202 7.42 7.09 -25.90
N PHE A 203 7.17 6.98 -24.61
CA PHE A 203 5.83 7.10 -24.03
C PHE A 203 5.76 8.20 -22.97
N THR A 204 4.59 8.77 -22.81
CA THR A 204 4.29 9.75 -21.76
C THR A 204 4.09 9.04 -20.42
N ARG A 205 4.78 9.49 -19.39
CA ARG A 205 4.71 8.95 -18.02
C ARG A 205 3.76 9.79 -17.19
N ILE A 206 2.77 9.14 -16.60
CA ILE A 206 1.75 9.78 -15.77
C ILE A 206 1.79 9.13 -14.39
N GLY A 207 2.08 9.90 -13.35
CA GLY A 207 2.06 9.44 -11.97
C GLY A 207 0.80 9.91 -11.25
N LEU A 208 0.11 9.00 -10.57
CA LEU A 208 -0.98 9.33 -9.67
C LEU A 208 -0.53 9.11 -8.24
N SER A 209 -0.63 10.14 -7.41
CA SER A 209 -0.18 10.12 -6.02
C SER A 209 -1.24 10.66 -5.08
N ALA A 210 -1.30 10.09 -3.87
CA ALA A 210 -1.86 10.80 -2.73
C ALA A 210 -0.89 11.90 -2.28
N THR A 211 -1.25 12.62 -1.23
CA THR A 211 -0.39 13.64 -0.64
C THR A 211 0.91 13.02 -0.11
N VAL A 212 2.05 13.49 -0.59
CA VAL A 212 3.41 13.00 -0.30
C VAL A 212 4.41 14.15 -0.42
N ALA A 213 5.51 14.08 0.29
CA ALA A 213 6.59 15.07 0.23
C ALA A 213 7.97 14.37 0.16
N PRO A 214 8.95 14.94 -0.56
CA PRO A 214 8.82 16.03 -1.53
C PRO A 214 8.32 15.52 -2.90
N LEU A 215 7.38 16.22 -3.50
CA LEU A 215 6.81 15.85 -4.81
C LEU A 215 7.85 15.89 -5.94
N GLU A 216 8.85 16.73 -5.81
CA GLU A 216 9.94 16.80 -6.79
C GLU A 216 10.69 15.47 -6.93
N GLU A 217 11.00 14.79 -5.80
CA GLU A 217 11.68 13.49 -5.82
C GLU A 217 10.79 12.40 -6.43
N VAL A 218 9.49 12.43 -6.15
CA VAL A 218 8.52 11.50 -6.76
C VAL A 218 8.39 11.75 -8.27
N ALA A 219 8.45 13.00 -8.71
CA ALA A 219 8.45 13.35 -10.13
C ALA A 219 9.74 12.83 -10.83
N LYS A 220 10.92 13.04 -10.23
CA LYS A 220 12.19 12.49 -10.73
C LYS A 220 12.15 10.96 -10.80
N PHE A 221 11.56 10.31 -9.79
CA PHE A 221 11.37 8.86 -9.79
C PHE A 221 10.47 8.40 -10.95
N LEU A 222 9.39 9.11 -11.23
CA LEU A 222 8.46 8.80 -12.32
C LEU A 222 9.16 8.88 -13.68
N VAL A 223 9.85 9.99 -13.94
CA VAL A 223 10.38 10.25 -15.29
C VAL A 223 11.76 9.67 -15.53
N GLY A 224 12.52 9.37 -14.45
CA GLY A 224 13.92 8.93 -14.57
C GLY A 224 14.83 10.01 -15.13
N PHE A 225 16.00 9.59 -15.63
CA PHE A 225 17.10 10.47 -16.04
C PHE A 225 17.40 10.31 -17.52
N ASP A 226 17.77 11.41 -18.17
CA ASP A 226 18.46 11.37 -19.44
C ASP A 226 19.93 10.99 -19.17
N THR A 227 20.36 9.88 -19.72
CA THR A 227 21.72 9.33 -19.49
C THR A 227 22.83 10.09 -20.20
N ARG A 228 22.51 11.01 -21.13
CA ARG A 228 23.49 11.86 -21.81
C ARG A 228 23.85 13.08 -20.97
N THR A 229 22.83 13.70 -20.36
CA THR A 229 22.99 14.91 -19.55
C THR A 229 23.09 14.63 -18.06
N ASN A 230 22.70 13.41 -17.63
CA ASN A 230 22.53 13.00 -16.23
C ASN A 230 21.57 13.93 -15.46
N THR A 231 20.56 14.46 -16.15
CA THR A 231 19.50 15.29 -15.58
C THR A 231 18.16 14.54 -15.61
N PRO A 232 17.24 14.83 -14.68
CA PRO A 232 15.88 14.29 -14.77
C PRO A 232 15.23 14.70 -16.09
N ARG A 233 14.39 13.83 -16.66
CA ARG A 233 13.53 14.20 -17.80
C ARG A 233 12.47 15.20 -17.37
N ASP A 234 11.93 15.96 -18.34
CA ASP A 234 10.90 16.96 -18.08
C ASP A 234 9.62 16.35 -17.50
N CYS A 235 9.06 17.01 -16.49
CA CYS A 235 7.81 16.62 -15.84
C CYS A 235 7.06 17.83 -15.30
N LYS A 236 5.76 17.92 -15.54
CA LYS A 236 4.87 18.85 -14.85
C LYS A 236 4.29 18.20 -13.60
N VAL A 237 4.35 18.95 -12.50
CA VAL A 237 3.78 18.54 -11.21
C VAL A 237 2.49 19.31 -10.98
N VAL A 238 1.40 18.57 -10.88
CA VAL A 238 0.08 19.06 -10.49
C VAL A 238 -0.11 18.77 -9.01
N ASP A 239 0.05 19.79 -8.18
CA ASP A 239 -0.17 19.70 -6.74
C ASP A 239 -1.50 20.35 -6.38
N VAL A 240 -2.52 19.53 -6.20
CA VAL A 240 -3.86 19.99 -5.87
C VAL A 240 -4.21 19.54 -4.47
N ASN A 241 -3.59 20.21 -3.51
CA ASN A 241 -3.85 20.00 -2.10
C ASN A 241 -5.16 20.67 -1.67
N PHE A 242 -6.31 20.01 -1.91
CA PHE A 242 -7.52 20.34 -1.18
C PHE A 242 -7.35 19.91 0.25
N VAL A 243 -7.40 20.87 1.13
CA VAL A 243 -7.48 20.58 2.55
C VAL A 243 -8.91 20.09 2.82
N LYS A 244 -9.09 18.76 2.73
CA LYS A 244 -10.25 18.15 3.36
C LYS A 244 -10.21 18.57 4.81
N GLN A 245 -11.30 19.16 5.33
CA GLN A 245 -11.36 19.49 6.75
C GLN A 245 -11.20 18.20 7.55
N LEU A 246 -10.27 18.19 8.49
CA LEU A 246 -10.00 17.06 9.36
C LEU A 246 -10.73 17.24 10.69
N ASP A 247 -11.55 16.27 11.08
CA ASP A 247 -12.03 16.09 12.45
C ASP A 247 -11.24 14.91 13.04
N LEU A 248 -10.06 15.19 13.55
CA LEU A 248 -9.13 14.23 14.08
C LEU A 248 -8.93 14.45 15.58
N LYS A 249 -9.02 13.35 16.36
CA LYS A 249 -8.80 13.38 17.82
C LYS A 249 -8.01 12.16 18.25
N VAL A 250 -7.11 12.36 19.22
CA VAL A 250 -6.49 11.29 20.01
C VAL A 250 -7.40 11.02 21.21
N MET A 251 -7.63 9.76 21.51
CA MET A 251 -8.52 9.33 22.59
C MET A 251 -7.82 8.30 23.47
N SER A 252 -7.73 8.59 24.75
CA SER A 252 -7.33 7.60 25.75
C SER A 252 -8.57 6.78 26.19
N PRO A 253 -8.48 5.44 26.24
CA PRO A 253 -9.59 4.61 26.72
C PRO A 253 -9.86 4.79 28.21
N VAL A 254 -8.87 5.21 28.99
CA VAL A 254 -8.95 5.42 30.44
C VAL A 254 -8.47 6.82 30.82
N LYS A 255 -8.91 7.31 31.98
CA LYS A 255 -8.54 8.65 32.45
C LYS A 255 -7.05 8.79 32.80
N ASN A 256 -6.42 7.71 33.25
CA ASN A 256 -5.02 7.72 33.63
C ASN A 256 -4.33 6.42 33.15
N LEU A 257 -3.58 6.52 32.06
CA LEU A 257 -2.82 5.40 31.47
C LEU A 257 -1.65 4.94 32.36
N MET A 258 -1.17 5.78 33.28
CA MET A 258 -0.07 5.43 34.17
C MET A 258 -0.47 4.47 35.29
N LYS A 259 -1.72 4.56 35.72
CA LYS A 259 -2.22 3.81 36.89
C LYS A 259 -3.12 2.64 36.52
N ALA A 260 -3.67 2.63 35.30
CA ALA A 260 -4.58 1.58 34.85
C ALA A 260 -3.84 0.28 34.53
N SER A 261 -4.44 -0.84 34.94
CA SER A 261 -3.96 -2.18 34.58
C SER A 261 -4.17 -2.48 33.09
N TYR A 262 -3.44 -3.46 32.54
CA TYR A 262 -3.59 -3.90 31.16
C TYR A 262 -5.04 -4.34 30.85
N ASP A 263 -5.70 -5.05 31.76
CA ASP A 263 -7.06 -5.54 31.59
C ASP A 263 -8.09 -4.41 31.59
N GLU A 264 -7.90 -3.39 32.45
CA GLU A 264 -8.72 -2.18 32.44
C GLU A 264 -8.58 -1.42 31.14
N ILE A 265 -7.35 -1.19 30.66
CA ILE A 265 -7.09 -0.53 29.38
C ILE A 265 -7.73 -1.33 28.23
N SER A 266 -7.52 -2.65 28.19
CA SER A 266 -8.08 -3.52 27.16
C SER A 266 -9.62 -3.47 27.16
N THR A 267 -10.25 -3.62 28.32
CA THR A 267 -11.71 -3.60 28.43
C THR A 267 -12.30 -2.24 28.03
N ALA A 268 -11.69 -1.16 28.50
CA ALA A 268 -12.12 0.20 28.16
C ALA A 268 -11.93 0.50 26.66
N THR A 269 -10.85 -0.01 26.05
CA THR A 269 -10.57 0.14 24.60
C THR A 269 -11.69 -0.48 23.76
N TYR A 270 -12.08 -1.74 24.03
CA TYR A 270 -13.14 -2.38 23.26
C TYR A 270 -14.52 -1.73 23.50
N LYS A 271 -14.80 -1.26 24.72
CA LYS A 271 -16.00 -0.50 25.02
C LYS A 271 -16.05 0.83 24.25
N LEU A 272 -14.92 1.56 24.18
CA LEU A 272 -14.80 2.80 23.42
C LEU A 272 -14.98 2.56 21.91
N ILE A 273 -14.36 1.51 21.38
CA ILE A 273 -14.53 1.13 19.96
C ILE A 273 -16.01 0.81 19.68
N ASP A 274 -16.66 0.00 20.51
CA ASP A 274 -18.08 -0.33 20.33
C ASP A 274 -18.96 0.92 20.38
N GLN A 275 -18.77 1.82 21.33
CA GLN A 275 -19.50 3.08 21.41
C GLN A 275 -19.36 3.94 20.14
N LEU A 276 -18.14 4.02 19.62
CA LEU A 276 -17.87 4.75 18.38
C LEU A 276 -18.56 4.09 17.18
N ILE A 277 -18.57 2.77 17.08
CA ILE A 277 -19.26 2.05 15.99
C ILE A 277 -20.78 2.27 16.10
N GLN A 278 -21.37 2.19 17.31
CA GLN A 278 -22.82 2.35 17.48
C GLN A 278 -23.30 3.78 17.16
N THR A 279 -22.44 4.79 17.33
CA THR A 279 -22.77 6.21 17.06
C THR A 279 -22.55 6.61 15.60
N HIS A 280 -22.00 5.72 14.74
CA HIS A 280 -21.72 5.99 13.33
C HIS A 280 -22.35 4.91 12.43
N ARG A 281 -22.61 5.25 11.16
CA ARG A 281 -23.27 4.34 10.21
C ARG A 281 -22.34 3.22 9.75
N THR A 282 -21.11 3.58 9.40
CA THR A 282 -20.09 2.67 8.87
C THR A 282 -18.73 3.07 9.41
N THR A 283 -18.04 2.15 10.05
CA THR A 283 -16.74 2.42 10.67
C THR A 283 -15.66 1.53 10.06
N LEU A 284 -14.55 2.14 9.67
CA LEU A 284 -13.34 1.42 9.25
C LEU A 284 -12.27 1.52 10.34
N ILE A 285 -11.83 0.39 10.85
CA ILE A 285 -10.83 0.31 11.93
C ILE A 285 -9.52 -0.18 11.33
N PHE A 286 -8.47 0.63 11.45
CA PHE A 286 -7.13 0.22 11.05
C PHE A 286 -6.31 -0.25 12.25
N THR A 287 -5.68 -1.41 12.08
CA THR A 287 -4.66 -1.95 12.99
C THR A 287 -3.31 -2.00 12.27
N ASN A 288 -2.23 -2.20 13.03
CA ASN A 288 -0.90 -2.27 12.44
C ASN A 288 -0.45 -3.70 12.06
N THR A 289 -1.17 -4.73 12.53
CA THR A 289 -0.85 -6.13 12.26
C THR A 289 -2.10 -6.94 11.89
N ARG A 290 -1.89 -8.03 11.14
CA ARG A 290 -2.97 -8.99 10.80
C ARG A 290 -3.55 -9.63 12.05
N SER A 291 -2.68 -9.99 13.02
CA SER A 291 -3.10 -10.55 14.31
C SER A 291 -4.01 -9.60 15.09
N ALA A 292 -3.68 -8.30 15.11
CA ALA A 292 -4.53 -7.31 15.77
C ALA A 292 -5.89 -7.17 15.06
N THR A 293 -5.92 -7.26 13.72
CA THR A 293 -7.17 -7.27 12.94
C THR A 293 -8.10 -8.40 13.40
N GLU A 294 -7.59 -9.63 13.44
CA GLU A 294 -8.36 -10.80 13.86
C GLU A 294 -8.79 -10.71 15.32
N ARG A 295 -7.89 -10.25 16.18
CA ARG A 295 -8.17 -10.07 17.61
C ARG A 295 -9.32 -9.08 17.87
N VAL A 296 -9.30 -7.94 17.20
CA VAL A 296 -10.33 -6.90 17.36
C VAL A 296 -11.70 -7.44 16.91
N VAL A 297 -11.76 -8.11 15.75
CA VAL A 297 -13.03 -8.69 15.27
C VAL A 297 -13.54 -9.76 16.24
N HIS A 298 -12.67 -10.65 16.71
CA HIS A 298 -13.03 -11.72 17.63
C HIS A 298 -13.59 -11.16 18.94
N TYR A 299 -12.85 -10.26 19.61
CA TYR A 299 -13.28 -9.72 20.91
C TYR A 299 -14.52 -8.83 20.83
N LEU A 300 -14.74 -8.10 19.74
CA LEU A 300 -15.98 -7.34 19.57
C LEU A 300 -17.19 -8.27 19.41
N LYS A 301 -17.06 -9.37 18.67
CA LYS A 301 -18.12 -10.39 18.55
C LYS A 301 -18.41 -11.08 19.88
N GLU A 302 -17.36 -11.43 20.61
CA GLU A 302 -17.47 -12.13 21.90
C GLU A 302 -18.10 -11.25 23.00
N ARG A 303 -17.61 -10.00 23.13
CA ARG A 303 -18.06 -9.08 24.18
C ARG A 303 -19.40 -8.41 23.90
N PHE A 304 -19.73 -8.20 22.62
CA PHE A 304 -20.94 -7.49 22.19
C PHE A 304 -21.71 -8.28 21.12
N PRO A 305 -22.08 -9.54 21.36
CA PRO A 305 -22.70 -10.40 20.33
C PRO A 305 -23.98 -9.79 19.75
N LYS A 306 -24.81 -9.12 20.57
CA LYS A 306 -26.04 -8.45 20.13
C LYS A 306 -25.81 -7.31 19.12
N HIS A 307 -24.64 -6.67 19.12
CA HIS A 307 -24.30 -5.56 18.23
C HIS A 307 -23.75 -6.04 16.88
N TYR A 308 -23.12 -7.22 16.84
CA TYR A 308 -22.36 -7.69 15.67
C TYR A 308 -22.87 -8.98 15.05
N THR A 309 -23.97 -9.54 15.57
CA THR A 309 -24.56 -10.77 15.04
C THR A 309 -26.06 -10.57 14.83
N ARG A 310 -26.56 -10.79 13.61
CA ARG A 310 -27.99 -10.88 13.31
C ARG A 310 -28.40 -12.34 13.33
N ILE A 311 -29.53 -12.61 13.98
CA ILE A 311 -30.25 -13.88 13.85
C ILE A 311 -31.12 -13.71 12.60
N GLU A 312 -30.86 -14.46 11.55
CA GLU A 312 -31.79 -14.53 10.43
C GLU A 312 -33.03 -15.30 10.93
N ASP A 313 -34.21 -14.69 10.80
CA ASP A 313 -35.48 -15.31 11.19
C ASP A 313 -35.66 -16.63 10.45
N VAL A 314 -35.70 -17.72 11.19
CA VAL A 314 -35.86 -19.10 10.68
C VAL A 314 -37.26 -19.33 10.06
N ARG A 315 -38.09 -18.30 9.93
CA ARG A 315 -39.52 -18.43 9.50
C ARG A 315 -39.72 -18.74 8.01
N ASP A 316 -38.70 -18.59 7.17
CA ASP A 316 -38.84 -18.87 5.72
C ASP A 316 -38.34 -20.25 5.26
N MET A 317 -37.96 -21.15 6.15
CA MET A 317 -37.52 -22.51 5.82
C MET A 317 -38.52 -23.63 6.18
N SER A 318 -39.80 -23.38 6.18
CA SER A 318 -40.84 -24.45 6.28
C SER A 318 -41.20 -25.06 4.93
N GLY A 319 -40.20 -25.36 4.12
CA GLY A 319 -40.35 -26.02 2.81
C GLY A 319 -39.34 -27.14 2.64
N GLY A 320 -39.68 -28.36 3.07
CA GLY A 320 -39.12 -29.59 2.51
C GLY A 320 -37.74 -30.01 3.03
N LEU A 321 -37.75 -30.87 4.02
CA LEU A 321 -36.65 -31.81 4.36
C LEU A 321 -36.45 -32.79 3.18
N SER A 322 -35.58 -32.48 2.23
CA SER A 322 -34.94 -33.47 1.36
C SER A 322 -33.83 -32.79 0.57
N GLY A 323 -32.58 -33.13 0.86
CA GLY A 323 -31.41 -32.67 0.10
C GLY A 323 -30.32 -32.07 1.00
N ILE A 324 -29.57 -32.93 1.68
CA ILE A 324 -28.29 -32.53 2.26
C ILE A 324 -27.29 -32.45 1.10
N ASP A 325 -27.25 -31.32 0.43
CA ASP A 325 -26.15 -31.00 -0.47
C ASP A 325 -25.16 -30.10 0.27
N ASN A 326 -23.94 -30.61 0.39
CA ASN A 326 -22.77 -30.04 1.05
C ASN A 326 -22.18 -28.83 0.27
N GLU A 327 -22.97 -27.82 -0.04
CA GLU A 327 -22.51 -26.55 -0.64
C GLU A 327 -23.03 -25.34 0.14
N SER A 328 -22.75 -25.25 1.41
CA SER A 328 -23.01 -24.02 2.15
C SER A 328 -21.73 -23.43 2.69
N ASN A 329 -21.29 -22.35 2.06
CA ASN A 329 -20.45 -21.30 2.61
C ASN A 329 -20.66 -21.08 4.11
N GLY A 330 -19.75 -21.58 4.97
CA GLY A 330 -19.46 -21.13 6.33
C GLY A 330 -20.65 -20.76 7.24
N ARG A 331 -21.85 -21.35 7.08
CA ARG A 331 -23.02 -21.12 7.92
C ARG A 331 -23.04 -22.12 9.07
N ALA A 332 -22.37 -21.80 10.15
CA ALA A 332 -22.74 -22.35 11.45
C ALA A 332 -23.99 -21.59 11.92
N GLY A 333 -25.17 -22.20 11.75
CA GLY A 333 -26.48 -21.75 12.28
C GLY A 333 -26.81 -20.27 12.07
N GLY A 334 -27.59 -19.91 11.06
CA GLY A 334 -28.43 -18.72 10.92
C GLY A 334 -27.97 -17.33 11.39
N TYR A 335 -26.68 -17.10 11.58
CA TYR A 335 -26.14 -15.84 12.09
C TYR A 335 -25.35 -15.08 11.04
N THR A 336 -25.75 -13.86 10.71
CA THR A 336 -25.00 -12.97 9.80
C THR A 336 -24.15 -11.98 10.63
N SER A 337 -22.84 -11.97 10.40
CA SER A 337 -21.93 -11.03 11.07
C SER A 337 -22.04 -9.63 10.46
N LEU A 338 -22.17 -8.61 11.31
CA LEU A 338 -22.18 -7.18 10.96
C LEU A 338 -20.79 -6.54 11.01
N ILE A 339 -19.74 -7.32 11.35
CA ILE A 339 -18.34 -6.88 11.37
C ILE A 339 -17.48 -7.85 10.57
N GLY A 340 -16.54 -7.34 9.77
CA GLY A 340 -15.64 -8.13 8.96
C GLY A 340 -14.16 -7.85 9.22
N ALA A 341 -13.30 -8.87 8.99
CA ALA A 341 -11.85 -8.73 8.95
C ALA A 341 -11.39 -8.60 7.49
N HIS A 342 -10.37 -7.75 7.24
CA HIS A 342 -9.80 -7.59 5.91
C HIS A 342 -8.27 -7.42 5.97
N HIS A 343 -7.54 -8.42 5.50
CA HIS A 343 -6.07 -8.37 5.40
C HIS A 343 -5.52 -9.31 4.32
N GLY A 344 -4.25 -9.13 3.94
CA GLY A 344 -3.62 -9.83 2.83
C GLY A 344 -3.54 -11.35 2.95
N SER A 345 -3.64 -11.92 4.16
CA SER A 345 -3.61 -13.38 4.38
C SER A 345 -4.97 -14.06 4.21
N LEU A 346 -6.05 -13.32 4.00
CA LEU A 346 -7.36 -13.89 3.69
C LEU A 346 -7.45 -14.27 2.21
N SER A 347 -8.31 -15.26 1.90
CA SER A 347 -8.58 -15.63 0.50
C SER A 347 -9.13 -14.45 -0.30
N LYS A 348 -8.96 -14.48 -1.61
CA LYS A 348 -9.46 -13.44 -2.51
C LYS A 348 -10.98 -13.31 -2.41
N GLU A 349 -11.67 -14.46 -2.38
CA GLU A 349 -13.13 -14.54 -2.30
C GLU A 349 -13.64 -13.89 -1.01
N HIS A 350 -13.00 -14.20 0.12
CA HIS A 350 -13.37 -13.60 1.42
C HIS A 350 -13.21 -12.07 1.39
N ARG A 351 -12.07 -11.57 0.91
CA ARG A 351 -11.82 -10.13 0.83
C ARG A 351 -12.83 -9.42 -0.06
N LEU A 352 -13.12 -9.95 -1.25
CA LEU A 352 -14.12 -9.39 -2.16
C LEU A 352 -15.53 -9.40 -1.54
N SER A 353 -15.90 -10.46 -0.80
CA SER A 353 -17.18 -10.53 -0.08
C SER A 353 -17.30 -9.44 0.98
N VAL A 354 -16.22 -9.19 1.77
CA VAL A 354 -16.20 -8.11 2.77
C VAL A 354 -16.30 -6.73 2.11
N GLU A 355 -15.55 -6.49 1.04
CA GLU A 355 -15.61 -5.25 0.27
C GLU A 355 -17.00 -4.99 -0.30
N GLU A 356 -17.66 -6.01 -0.87
CA GLU A 356 -19.01 -5.90 -1.43
C GLU A 356 -20.06 -5.62 -0.37
N LYS A 357 -20.03 -6.36 0.75
CA LYS A 357 -20.91 -6.14 1.90
C LYS A 357 -20.75 -4.74 2.49
N LEU A 358 -19.50 -4.25 2.56
CA LEU A 358 -19.22 -2.89 3.02
C LEU A 358 -19.83 -1.84 2.08
N LYS A 359 -19.65 -2.00 0.75
CA LYS A 359 -20.27 -1.12 -0.27
C LYS A 359 -21.79 -1.09 -0.18
N LYS A 360 -22.42 -2.23 0.07
CA LYS A 360 -23.86 -2.34 0.24
C LYS A 360 -24.38 -1.80 1.58
N GLY A 361 -23.48 -1.46 2.52
CA GLY A 361 -23.86 -1.02 3.87
C GLY A 361 -24.40 -2.16 4.76
N GLU A 362 -24.11 -3.40 4.42
CA GLU A 362 -24.50 -4.59 5.19
C GLU A 362 -23.58 -4.79 6.42
N LEU A 363 -22.39 -4.20 6.43
CA LEU A 363 -21.46 -4.22 7.56
C LEU A 363 -21.47 -2.88 8.29
N ARG A 364 -21.54 -2.92 9.64
CA ARG A 364 -21.36 -1.74 10.48
C ARG A 364 -19.90 -1.36 10.66
N ALA A 365 -19.03 -2.37 10.71
CA ALA A 365 -17.59 -2.14 10.84
C ALA A 365 -16.77 -3.13 10.02
N VAL A 366 -15.61 -2.65 9.52
CA VAL A 366 -14.57 -3.52 8.98
C VAL A 366 -13.27 -3.18 9.69
N VAL A 367 -12.57 -4.22 10.15
CA VAL A 367 -11.23 -4.09 10.73
C VAL A 367 -10.21 -4.51 9.68
N SER A 368 -9.27 -3.63 9.39
CA SER A 368 -8.26 -3.86 8.36
C SER A 368 -6.85 -3.59 8.87
N SER A 369 -5.87 -4.30 8.36
CA SER A 369 -4.46 -3.94 8.55
C SER A 369 -4.06 -2.84 7.55
N THR A 370 -3.28 -3.16 6.53
CA THR A 370 -2.85 -2.21 5.48
C THR A 370 -3.62 -2.37 4.17
N SER A 371 -4.43 -3.42 4.06
CA SER A 371 -5.02 -3.83 2.77
C SER A 371 -6.11 -2.89 2.22
N LEU A 372 -6.79 -2.11 3.07
CA LEU A 372 -7.74 -1.06 2.69
C LEU A 372 -7.17 0.37 2.81
N GLU A 373 -5.86 0.48 3.03
CA GLU A 373 -5.16 1.77 3.11
C GLU A 373 -5.09 2.46 1.75
N LEU A 374 -4.83 1.69 0.67
CA LEU A 374 -4.73 2.21 -0.69
C LEU A 374 -6.09 2.30 -1.40
N GLY A 375 -6.17 3.11 -2.44
CA GLY A 375 -7.27 3.63 -3.21
C GLY A 375 -8.40 2.73 -3.71
N ILE A 376 -8.70 1.60 -3.06
CA ILE A 376 -9.85 0.75 -3.37
C ILE A 376 -11.14 1.50 -3.02
N ASP A 377 -12.12 1.47 -3.92
CA ASP A 377 -13.47 1.97 -3.62
C ASP A 377 -14.20 0.99 -2.70
N ILE A 378 -14.43 1.41 -1.47
CA ILE A 378 -15.07 0.60 -0.40
C ILE A 378 -16.44 1.15 0.01
N GLY A 379 -16.97 2.12 -0.73
CA GLY A 379 -18.24 2.76 -0.40
C GLY A 379 -18.12 3.85 0.68
N TYR A 380 -19.24 4.23 1.29
CA TYR A 380 -19.29 5.31 2.29
C TYR A 380 -18.76 4.86 3.64
N ILE A 381 -17.74 5.55 4.14
CA ILE A 381 -17.20 5.38 5.49
C ILE A 381 -17.46 6.67 6.28
N ASP A 382 -18.22 6.57 7.37
CA ASP A 382 -18.55 7.70 8.25
C ASP A 382 -17.40 8.01 9.22
N LEU A 383 -16.77 6.98 9.79
CA LEU A 383 -15.70 7.12 10.77
C LEU A 383 -14.51 6.20 10.43
N VAL A 384 -13.30 6.71 10.60
CA VAL A 384 -12.07 5.90 10.64
C VAL A 384 -11.53 5.89 12.06
N ILE A 385 -11.24 4.69 12.57
CA ILE A 385 -10.53 4.48 13.84
C ILE A 385 -9.12 3.95 13.53
N LEU A 386 -8.10 4.59 14.09
CA LEU A 386 -6.74 4.07 14.12
C LEU A 386 -6.47 3.50 15.49
N LEU A 387 -6.21 2.19 15.59
CA LEU A 387 -5.86 1.54 16.84
C LEU A 387 -4.34 1.54 16.99
N GLY A 388 -3.84 2.48 17.80
CA GLY A 388 -2.44 2.83 17.93
C GLY A 388 -1.90 3.69 16.79
N SER A 389 -0.65 4.10 16.91
CA SER A 389 0.02 4.96 15.93
C SER A 389 0.23 4.26 14.60
N PRO A 390 -0.13 4.88 13.46
CA PRO A 390 0.21 4.38 12.13
C PRO A 390 1.69 4.61 11.75
N LYS A 391 2.50 5.15 12.67
CA LYS A 391 3.97 5.37 12.55
C LYS A 391 4.40 6.36 11.46
N SER A 392 3.46 7.07 10.82
CA SER A 392 3.72 8.04 9.77
C SER A 392 2.53 8.98 9.61
N VAL A 393 2.77 10.27 9.45
CA VAL A 393 1.74 11.30 9.23
C VAL A 393 1.04 11.07 7.88
N ALA A 394 1.81 10.80 6.83
CA ALA A 394 1.28 10.51 5.50
C ALA A 394 0.31 9.32 5.53
N ARG A 395 0.68 8.24 6.22
CA ARG A 395 -0.17 7.05 6.38
C ARG A 395 -1.42 7.35 7.21
N ALA A 396 -1.31 8.14 8.28
CA ALA A 396 -2.47 8.58 9.06
C ALA A 396 -3.48 9.32 8.18
N LEU A 397 -3.02 10.28 7.40
CA LEU A 397 -3.86 11.06 6.49
C LEU A 397 -4.50 10.20 5.38
N GLN A 398 -3.78 9.22 4.84
CA GLN A 398 -4.31 8.26 3.85
C GLN A 398 -5.43 7.40 4.44
N ARG A 399 -5.22 6.84 5.65
CA ARG A 399 -6.23 6.04 6.37
C ARG A 399 -7.46 6.87 6.71
N ILE A 400 -7.27 8.05 7.31
CA ILE A 400 -8.37 8.96 7.70
C ILE A 400 -9.10 9.47 6.45
N GLY A 401 -8.37 9.70 5.36
CA GLY A 401 -8.94 10.09 4.07
C GLY A 401 -9.92 9.08 3.46
N ARG A 402 -10.03 7.85 4.02
CA ARG A 402 -11.08 6.87 3.67
C ARG A 402 -12.45 7.31 4.17
N SER A 403 -12.53 8.15 5.22
CA SER A 403 -13.80 8.73 5.67
C SER A 403 -14.21 9.94 4.82
N GLY A 404 -15.53 10.09 4.61
CA GLY A 404 -16.13 11.15 3.81
C GLY A 404 -15.89 10.98 2.29
N HIS A 405 -16.94 10.80 1.51
CA HIS A 405 -16.87 10.52 0.07
C HIS A 405 -16.79 11.76 -0.81
N LYS A 406 -17.34 12.88 -0.38
CA LYS A 406 -17.37 14.10 -1.18
C LYS A 406 -16.16 14.98 -0.85
N LEU A 407 -15.70 15.74 -1.84
CA LEU A 407 -14.61 16.72 -1.72
C LEU A 407 -14.80 17.72 -0.55
N HIS A 408 -16.05 17.96 -0.16
CA HIS A 408 -16.40 18.91 0.90
C HIS A 408 -16.74 18.24 2.25
N ASP A 409 -16.75 16.90 2.33
CA ASP A 409 -17.04 16.21 3.57
C ASP A 409 -15.83 16.30 4.52
N LYS A 410 -16.10 16.49 5.83
CA LYS A 410 -15.06 16.39 6.86
C LYS A 410 -14.59 14.95 6.98
N ALA A 411 -13.27 14.75 6.92
CA ALA A 411 -12.70 13.43 7.20
C ALA A 411 -12.64 13.23 8.72
N LYS A 412 -13.42 12.27 9.23
CA LYS A 412 -13.50 11.96 10.65
C LYS A 412 -12.54 10.83 11.02
N GLY A 413 -11.61 11.10 11.93
CA GLY A 413 -10.63 10.15 12.44
C GLY A 413 -10.56 10.15 13.96
N ARG A 414 -10.42 8.95 14.56
CA ARG A 414 -10.15 8.77 16.00
C ARG A 414 -8.94 7.88 16.15
N ILE A 415 -7.94 8.35 16.87
CA ILE A 415 -6.75 7.56 17.19
C ILE A 415 -6.92 7.11 18.63
N ILE A 416 -7.10 5.80 18.84
CA ILE A 416 -7.22 5.21 20.18
C ILE A 416 -5.85 4.71 20.59
N VAL A 417 -5.32 5.25 21.67
CA VAL A 417 -3.99 4.91 22.19
C VAL A 417 -4.04 3.65 23.07
N MET A 418 -2.95 2.90 23.06
CA MET A 418 -2.85 1.61 23.77
C MET A 418 -2.00 1.71 25.05
N ASP A 419 -1.05 2.64 25.08
CA ASP A 419 -0.14 2.88 26.19
C ASP A 419 0.34 4.35 26.23
N ARG A 420 1.18 4.67 27.19
CA ARG A 420 1.72 6.02 27.44
C ARG A 420 2.66 6.51 26.34
N ASP A 421 3.50 5.64 25.78
CA ASP A 421 4.41 6.01 24.70
C ASP A 421 3.61 6.24 23.40
N ASP A 422 2.63 5.39 23.14
CA ASP A 422 1.70 5.55 22.02
C ASP A 422 0.87 6.85 22.15
N LEU A 423 0.52 7.27 23.39
CA LEU A 423 -0.16 8.55 23.63
C LEU A 423 0.72 9.72 23.18
N VAL A 424 2.00 9.74 23.54
CA VAL A 424 2.92 10.81 23.12
C VAL A 424 3.09 10.80 21.59
N GLU A 425 3.36 9.63 21.00
CA GLU A 425 3.56 9.48 19.58
C GLU A 425 2.32 9.91 18.78
N CYS A 426 1.13 9.45 19.18
CA CYS A 426 -0.13 9.78 18.52
C CYS A 426 -0.48 11.28 18.66
N SER A 427 -0.15 11.90 19.79
CA SER A 427 -0.39 13.32 20.02
C SER A 427 0.51 14.22 19.16
N VAL A 428 1.79 13.86 19.03
CA VAL A 428 2.72 14.54 18.12
C VAL A 428 2.31 14.32 16.66
N LEU A 429 1.86 13.12 16.30
CA LEU A 429 1.32 12.82 14.97
C LEU A 429 0.06 13.63 14.68
N LEU A 430 -0.87 13.78 15.65
CA LEU A 430 -2.05 14.63 15.53
C LEU A 430 -1.66 16.06 15.19
N LYS A 431 -0.72 16.63 15.98
CA LYS A 431 -0.17 17.96 15.74
C LYS A 431 0.39 18.10 14.32
N ALA A 432 1.27 17.19 13.93
CA ALA A 432 1.88 17.20 12.60
C ALA A 432 0.84 17.10 11.47
N ALA A 433 -0.21 16.27 11.64
CA ALA A 433 -1.29 16.14 10.68
C ALA A 433 -2.12 17.43 10.54
N LEU A 434 -2.45 18.09 11.66
CA LEU A 434 -3.19 19.36 11.68
C LEU A 434 -2.36 20.51 11.08
N GLU A 435 -1.04 20.53 11.33
CA GLU A 435 -0.10 21.50 10.78
C GLU A 435 0.38 21.14 9.35
N LYS A 436 -0.09 20.04 8.78
CA LYS A 436 0.25 19.56 7.42
C LYS A 436 1.73 19.27 7.22
N LYS A 437 2.42 18.87 8.26
CA LYS A 437 3.81 18.42 8.22
C LYS A 437 3.84 16.94 7.81
N ILE A 438 3.98 16.69 6.51
CA ILE A 438 3.98 15.35 5.93
C ILE A 438 5.41 14.82 5.93
N ASP A 439 5.55 13.54 6.31
CA ASP A 439 6.84 12.86 6.30
C ASP A 439 7.46 12.83 4.91
N ARG A 440 8.76 13.00 4.83
CA ARG A 440 9.50 12.85 3.58
C ARG A 440 9.55 11.40 3.16
N ILE A 441 9.40 11.19 1.85
CA ILE A 441 9.56 9.88 1.24
C ILE A 441 11.06 9.62 0.99
N ASP A 442 11.54 8.46 1.42
CA ASP A 442 12.86 7.96 1.09
C ASP A 442 12.76 6.94 -0.06
N ILE A 443 13.38 7.27 -1.20
CA ILE A 443 13.37 6.42 -2.38
C ILE A 443 14.65 5.58 -2.39
N PRO A 444 14.55 4.23 -2.32
CA PRO A 444 15.72 3.37 -2.27
C PRO A 444 16.58 3.49 -3.52
N VAL A 445 17.89 3.62 -3.32
CA VAL A 445 18.88 3.66 -4.39
C VAL A 445 19.82 2.46 -4.32
N ASN A 446 20.36 2.05 -5.47
CA ASN A 446 21.33 0.96 -5.59
C ASN A 446 20.90 -0.36 -4.94
N CYS A 447 19.62 -0.76 -5.10
CA CYS A 447 19.11 -2.06 -4.66
C CYS A 447 19.71 -3.18 -5.54
N LEU A 448 20.87 -3.73 -5.16
CA LEU A 448 21.65 -4.64 -6.01
C LEU A 448 20.96 -5.98 -6.27
N ASP A 449 20.11 -6.45 -5.36
CA ASP A 449 19.25 -7.62 -5.53
C ASP A 449 18.22 -7.42 -6.64
N VAL A 450 17.58 -6.25 -6.67
CA VAL A 450 16.67 -5.85 -7.75
C VAL A 450 17.41 -5.68 -9.06
N LEU A 451 18.59 -5.08 -9.03
CA LEU A 451 19.45 -4.90 -10.21
C LEU A 451 19.83 -6.25 -10.83
N ALA A 452 20.30 -7.20 -10.01
CA ALA A 452 20.67 -8.53 -10.47
C ALA A 452 19.51 -9.24 -11.19
N GLN A 453 18.29 -9.15 -10.63
CA GLN A 453 17.09 -9.72 -11.24
C GLN A 453 16.75 -9.04 -12.57
N GLN A 454 16.83 -7.71 -12.64
CA GLN A 454 16.52 -6.97 -13.87
C GLN A 454 17.56 -7.19 -14.97
N VAL A 455 18.86 -7.30 -14.61
CA VAL A 455 19.93 -7.66 -15.56
C VAL A 455 19.68 -9.05 -16.13
N LEU A 456 19.32 -10.03 -15.29
CA LEU A 456 18.92 -11.36 -15.77
C LEU A 456 17.73 -11.24 -16.73
N GLY A 457 16.72 -10.44 -16.40
CA GLY A 457 15.56 -10.19 -17.26
C GLY A 457 15.94 -9.66 -18.64
N MET A 458 16.87 -8.71 -18.72
CA MET A 458 17.39 -8.17 -19.98
C MET A 458 18.20 -9.20 -20.77
N ALA A 459 19.05 -9.99 -20.12
CA ALA A 459 19.81 -11.07 -20.74
C ALA A 459 18.93 -12.22 -21.28
N LEU A 460 17.70 -12.38 -20.73
CA LEU A 460 16.71 -13.35 -21.23
C LEU A 460 16.00 -12.89 -22.50
N GLU A 461 15.99 -11.60 -22.77
CA GLU A 461 15.37 -11.03 -23.97
C GLU A 461 16.22 -11.32 -25.20
N GLU A 462 17.47 -10.89 -25.14
CA GLU A 462 18.49 -11.02 -26.19
C GLU A 462 19.89 -10.76 -25.60
N PRO A 463 20.98 -11.23 -26.24
CA PRO A 463 22.33 -10.82 -25.85
C PRO A 463 22.48 -9.29 -25.95
N LYS A 464 23.15 -8.67 -24.97
CA LYS A 464 23.37 -7.23 -24.92
C LYS A 464 24.79 -6.91 -24.45
N HIS A 465 25.34 -5.81 -24.95
CA HIS A 465 26.60 -5.27 -24.43
C HIS A 465 26.38 -4.66 -23.01
N ILE A 466 27.35 -4.87 -22.13
CA ILE A 466 27.23 -4.40 -20.71
C ILE A 466 27.07 -2.89 -20.60
N ASP A 467 27.67 -2.11 -21.50
CA ASP A 467 27.54 -0.65 -21.46
C ASP A 467 26.13 -0.20 -21.89
N ASP A 468 25.46 -0.92 -22.79
CA ASP A 468 24.06 -0.66 -23.14
C ASP A 468 23.14 -0.99 -21.96
N VAL A 469 23.38 -2.11 -21.28
CA VAL A 469 22.63 -2.46 -20.08
C VAL A 469 22.84 -1.42 -18.98
N LEU A 470 24.09 -0.97 -18.77
CA LEU A 470 24.38 0.08 -17.78
C LEU A 470 23.70 1.40 -18.14
N ARG A 471 23.64 1.77 -19.42
CA ARG A 471 22.93 2.96 -19.88
C ARG A 471 21.45 2.87 -19.57
N ILE A 472 20.79 1.74 -19.85
CA ILE A 472 19.38 1.50 -19.50
C ILE A 472 19.18 1.63 -17.98
N VAL A 473 20.04 1.00 -17.20
CA VAL A 473 19.99 1.00 -15.73
C VAL A 473 20.11 2.42 -15.17
N ARG A 474 21.04 3.22 -15.66
CA ARG A 474 21.25 4.62 -15.24
C ARG A 474 20.13 5.56 -15.64
N GLY A 475 19.28 5.18 -16.59
CA GLY A 475 18.07 5.93 -16.92
C GLY A 475 17.06 5.96 -15.78
N SER A 476 17.09 4.97 -14.85
CA SER A 476 16.15 4.92 -13.73
C SER A 476 16.64 5.74 -12.53
N TYR A 477 15.70 6.33 -11.80
CA TYR A 477 15.99 7.10 -10.58
C TYR A 477 16.83 6.31 -9.57
N SER A 478 16.43 5.07 -9.30
CA SER A 478 17.08 4.25 -8.26
C SER A 478 18.53 3.88 -8.57
N PHE A 479 18.98 4.04 -9.81
CA PHE A 479 20.32 3.60 -10.25
C PHE A 479 21.09 4.64 -11.09
N HIS A 480 20.61 5.89 -11.20
CA HIS A 480 21.28 6.91 -12.01
C HIS A 480 22.73 7.18 -11.59
N GLY A 481 23.03 7.06 -10.29
CA GLY A 481 24.37 7.21 -9.73
C GLY A 481 25.19 5.92 -9.65
N LEU A 482 24.75 4.81 -10.24
CA LEU A 482 25.45 3.53 -10.14
C LEU A 482 26.82 3.58 -10.86
N SER A 483 27.91 3.26 -10.14
CA SER A 483 29.24 3.21 -10.73
C SER A 483 29.44 2.00 -11.65
N LYS A 484 30.24 2.16 -12.72
CA LYS A 484 30.57 1.07 -13.65
C LYS A 484 31.26 -0.10 -12.92
N LYS A 485 32.09 0.20 -11.90
CA LYS A 485 32.75 -0.82 -11.08
C LYS A 485 31.73 -1.70 -10.38
N ARG A 486 30.79 -1.11 -9.66
CA ARG A 486 29.76 -1.84 -8.91
C ARG A 486 28.82 -2.60 -9.84
N PHE A 487 28.54 -2.06 -11.01
CA PHE A 487 27.77 -2.77 -12.03
C PHE A 487 28.49 -4.04 -12.53
N LYS A 488 29.81 -3.95 -12.81
CA LYS A 488 30.63 -5.11 -13.21
C LYS A 488 30.65 -6.19 -12.13
N GLU A 489 30.69 -5.83 -10.84
CA GLU A 489 30.60 -6.79 -9.72
C GLU A 489 29.30 -7.60 -9.77
N ILE A 490 28.17 -6.97 -10.14
CA ILE A 490 26.89 -7.69 -10.33
C ILE A 490 26.92 -8.61 -11.55
N ILE A 491 27.57 -8.19 -12.66
CA ILE A 491 27.73 -9.04 -13.84
C ILE A 491 28.54 -10.30 -13.48
N SER A 492 29.71 -10.13 -12.84
CA SER A 492 30.55 -11.24 -12.38
C SER A 492 29.83 -12.17 -11.41
N TYR A 493 29.02 -11.61 -10.47
CA TYR A 493 28.16 -12.38 -9.58
C TYR A 493 27.17 -13.26 -10.35
N LEU A 494 26.46 -12.69 -11.33
CA LEU A 494 25.48 -13.41 -12.14
C LEU A 494 26.13 -14.42 -13.10
N ALA A 495 27.36 -14.17 -13.54
CA ALA A 495 28.17 -15.07 -14.36
C ALA A 495 28.78 -16.23 -13.56
N GLY A 496 28.74 -16.17 -12.22
CA GLY A 496 29.28 -17.21 -11.34
C GLY A 496 30.80 -17.13 -11.13
N GLU A 497 31.41 -15.96 -11.41
CA GLU A 497 32.86 -15.72 -11.32
C GLU A 497 33.32 -15.37 -9.89
N TYR A 498 32.44 -15.44 -8.90
CA TYR A 498 32.77 -15.15 -7.49
C TYR A 498 33.38 -16.39 -6.84
N ALA A 499 34.67 -16.34 -6.50
CA ALA A 499 35.51 -17.44 -6.01
C ALA A 499 34.97 -18.20 -4.76
N ARG A 500 33.99 -17.66 -4.04
CA ARG A 500 33.32 -18.34 -2.90
C ARG A 500 32.03 -19.06 -3.27
N LEU A 501 31.55 -18.96 -4.51
CA LEU A 501 30.29 -19.57 -4.95
C LEU A 501 30.52 -20.95 -5.59
N GLU A 502 31.73 -21.25 -6.03
CA GLU A 502 32.12 -22.59 -6.58
C GLU A 502 31.89 -23.69 -5.55
N ASP A 503 32.18 -23.44 -4.27
CA ASP A 503 31.97 -24.38 -3.16
C ASP A 503 30.49 -24.60 -2.77
N ARG A 504 29.56 -23.78 -3.27
CA ARG A 504 28.15 -23.80 -2.87
C ARG A 504 27.17 -24.23 -3.96
N SER A 505 27.64 -24.81 -5.06
CA SER A 505 26.78 -25.25 -6.19
C SER A 505 25.86 -24.14 -6.75
N VAL A 506 26.28 -22.87 -6.68
CA VAL A 506 25.51 -21.76 -7.22
C VAL A 506 25.72 -21.66 -8.72
N TYR A 507 24.69 -22.02 -9.47
CA TYR A 507 24.75 -21.99 -10.94
C TYR A 507 24.70 -20.58 -11.49
N ALA A 508 25.61 -20.24 -12.41
CA ALA A 508 25.58 -19.01 -13.18
C ALA A 508 24.25 -18.85 -13.94
N LYS A 509 23.71 -17.63 -13.91
CA LYS A 509 22.40 -17.28 -14.52
C LYS A 509 22.55 -16.67 -15.89
N ILE A 510 23.71 -16.02 -16.13
CA ILE A 510 24.09 -15.43 -17.44
C ILE A 510 25.46 -15.97 -17.85
N TRP A 511 25.76 -15.90 -19.12
CA TRP A 511 27.13 -15.93 -19.60
C TRP A 511 27.62 -14.48 -19.82
N PHE A 512 28.90 -14.28 -19.60
CA PHE A 512 29.58 -13.02 -19.84
C PHE A 512 30.86 -13.29 -20.66
N ASP A 513 31.06 -12.55 -21.72
CA ASP A 513 32.25 -12.59 -22.51
C ASP A 513 33.07 -11.31 -22.27
N PRO A 514 34.19 -11.37 -21.56
CA PRO A 514 35.02 -10.21 -21.26
C PRO A 514 35.64 -9.52 -22.49
N GLU A 515 35.89 -10.26 -23.56
CA GLU A 515 36.51 -9.72 -24.78
C GLU A 515 35.53 -8.83 -25.54
N THR A 516 34.32 -9.31 -25.75
CA THR A 516 33.29 -8.56 -26.47
C THR A 516 32.43 -7.68 -25.59
N GLY A 517 32.47 -7.85 -24.27
CA GLY A 517 31.60 -7.18 -23.31
C GLY A 517 30.13 -7.61 -23.39
N MET A 518 29.85 -8.75 -24.04
CA MET A 518 28.49 -9.24 -24.22
C MET A 518 28.02 -10.11 -23.07
N ILE A 519 26.74 -10.00 -22.72
CA ILE A 519 26.05 -10.88 -21.77
C ILE A 519 24.83 -11.52 -22.43
N GLY A 520 24.47 -12.70 -21.98
CA GLY A 520 23.24 -13.37 -22.39
C GLY A 520 22.82 -14.48 -21.42
N LYS A 521 21.67 -15.08 -21.65
CA LYS A 521 21.10 -16.13 -20.79
C LYS A 521 22.01 -17.38 -20.77
N ARG A 522 22.20 -17.98 -19.59
CA ARG A 522 22.86 -19.27 -19.42
C ARG A 522 21.87 -20.32 -18.91
N GLY A 523 21.79 -21.44 -19.61
CA GLY A 523 20.96 -22.58 -19.23
C GLY A 523 19.47 -22.46 -19.62
N LYS A 524 18.82 -23.62 -19.75
CA LYS A 524 17.40 -23.73 -20.16
C LYS A 524 16.43 -23.24 -19.09
N MET A 525 16.79 -23.35 -17.81
CA MET A 525 15.93 -23.02 -16.66
C MET A 525 15.94 -21.55 -16.25
N SER A 526 16.89 -20.73 -16.78
CA SER A 526 17.01 -19.32 -16.36
C SER A 526 15.72 -18.51 -16.52
N ARG A 527 14.94 -18.77 -17.56
CA ARG A 527 13.64 -18.13 -17.77
C ARG A 527 12.61 -18.58 -16.72
N VAL A 528 12.55 -19.85 -16.36
CA VAL A 528 11.64 -20.38 -15.35
C VAL A 528 12.00 -19.77 -13.99
N ILE A 529 13.28 -19.77 -13.63
CA ILE A 529 13.79 -19.16 -12.39
C ILE A 529 13.41 -17.68 -12.31
N TYR A 530 13.60 -16.92 -13.39
CA TYR A 530 13.21 -15.52 -13.45
C TYR A 530 11.72 -15.33 -13.24
N MET A 531 10.87 -16.09 -13.94
CA MET A 531 9.41 -15.93 -13.89
C MET A 531 8.79 -16.36 -12.55
N THR A 532 9.41 -17.33 -11.85
CA THR A 532 8.93 -17.82 -10.55
C THR A 532 9.40 -16.96 -9.37
N ASN A 533 10.50 -16.21 -9.55
CA ASN A 533 11.11 -15.38 -8.51
C ASN A 533 11.07 -13.89 -8.84
N ILE A 534 10.14 -13.46 -9.68
CA ILE A 534 10.02 -12.05 -10.07
C ILE A 534 9.54 -11.18 -8.91
N GLY A 535 10.13 -10.00 -8.77
CA GLY A 535 9.79 -9.03 -7.75
C GLY A 535 10.80 -9.00 -6.59
N THR A 536 10.38 -8.54 -5.43
CA THR A 536 11.21 -8.51 -4.22
C THR A 536 11.16 -9.86 -3.52
N ILE A 537 12.26 -10.22 -2.85
CA ILE A 537 12.34 -11.45 -2.05
C ILE A 537 11.30 -11.35 -0.92
N PRO A 538 10.37 -12.30 -0.78
CA PRO A 538 9.42 -12.29 0.31
C PRO A 538 10.10 -12.69 1.62
N ASP A 539 9.70 -12.03 2.71
CA ASP A 539 10.23 -12.31 4.05
C ASP A 539 9.53 -13.49 4.74
N GLU A 540 8.47 -14.04 4.14
CA GLU A 540 7.61 -15.06 4.77
C GLU A 540 7.31 -16.25 3.84
N THR A 541 7.31 -17.46 4.43
CA THR A 541 6.72 -18.66 3.83
C THR A 541 5.27 -18.79 4.29
N ASN A 542 4.35 -18.81 3.33
CA ASN A 542 2.91 -18.86 3.60
C ASN A 542 2.35 -20.28 3.37
N VAL A 543 1.65 -20.80 4.39
CA VAL A 543 0.94 -22.08 4.36
C VAL A 543 -0.53 -21.84 4.03
N LYS A 544 -1.07 -22.58 3.07
CA LYS A 544 -2.49 -22.51 2.69
C LYS A 544 -3.37 -23.11 3.78
N VAL A 545 -4.47 -22.46 4.13
CA VAL A 545 -5.50 -22.99 5.05
C VAL A 545 -6.75 -23.34 4.24
N LYS A 546 -7.20 -24.60 4.33
CA LYS A 546 -8.36 -25.10 3.59
C LYS A 546 -9.38 -25.80 4.48
N VAL A 547 -10.68 -25.58 4.17
CA VAL A 547 -11.80 -26.41 4.61
C VAL A 547 -12.23 -27.26 3.42
N GLY A 548 -11.94 -28.55 3.44
CA GLY A 548 -12.11 -29.41 2.30
C GLY A 548 -11.32 -28.91 1.07
N LYS A 549 -12.01 -28.55 -0.01
CA LYS A 549 -11.40 -28.00 -1.23
C LYS A 549 -11.28 -26.45 -1.21
N GLN A 550 -12.01 -25.80 -0.33
CA GLN A 550 -12.11 -24.33 -0.28
C GLN A 550 -10.89 -23.71 0.41
N LEU A 551 -10.24 -22.72 -0.23
CA LEU A 551 -9.17 -21.92 0.36
C LEU A 551 -9.78 -20.82 1.23
N ILE A 552 -9.43 -20.81 2.51
CA ILE A 552 -9.87 -19.78 3.47
C ILE A 552 -8.86 -18.63 3.54
N GLY A 553 -7.55 -18.96 3.56
CA GLY A 553 -6.49 -17.97 3.68
C GLY A 553 -5.12 -18.62 3.82
N PHE A 554 -4.22 -17.87 4.47
CA PHE A 554 -2.83 -18.27 4.67
C PHE A 554 -2.40 -17.99 6.11
N ILE A 555 -1.54 -18.85 6.66
CA ILE A 555 -0.87 -18.66 7.95
C ILE A 555 0.65 -18.75 7.74
N ALA A 556 1.43 -18.17 8.63
CA ALA A 556 2.88 -18.27 8.59
C ALA A 556 3.35 -19.69 9.00
N GLU A 557 4.41 -20.19 8.36
CA GLU A 557 4.98 -21.51 8.67
C GLU A 557 5.34 -21.69 10.15
N PRO A 558 6.00 -20.71 10.85
CA PRO A 558 6.30 -20.85 12.28
C PRO A 558 5.05 -20.90 13.19
N PHE A 559 3.90 -20.43 12.72
CA PHE A 559 2.65 -20.62 13.45
C PHE A 559 2.13 -22.05 13.27
N LEU A 560 2.21 -22.60 12.04
CA LEU A 560 1.84 -23.98 11.74
C LEU A 560 2.64 -24.99 12.58
N GLU A 561 3.96 -24.78 12.73
CA GLU A 561 4.84 -25.67 13.50
C GLU A 561 4.43 -25.81 14.98
N ARG A 562 3.74 -24.82 15.53
CA ARG A 562 3.23 -24.82 16.91
C ARG A 562 1.85 -25.43 17.05
N LEU A 563 1.09 -25.59 15.94
CA LEU A 563 -0.26 -26.12 15.98
C LEU A 563 -0.24 -27.64 16.19
N ARG A 564 -1.08 -28.11 17.12
CA ARG A 564 -1.39 -29.52 17.34
C ARG A 564 -2.78 -29.83 16.82
N ARG A 565 -3.01 -31.08 16.46
CA ARG A 565 -4.36 -31.51 16.08
C ARG A 565 -5.37 -31.23 17.17
N GLY A 566 -6.47 -30.56 16.81
CA GLY A 566 -7.50 -30.11 17.75
C GLY A 566 -7.33 -28.67 18.24
N ASP A 567 -6.19 -28.01 17.95
CA ASP A 567 -6.02 -26.60 18.30
C ASP A 567 -6.94 -25.72 17.46
N ILE A 568 -7.49 -24.69 18.11
CA ILE A 568 -8.44 -23.76 17.48
C ILE A 568 -7.77 -22.43 17.30
N PHE A 569 -7.97 -21.83 16.11
CA PHE A 569 -7.47 -20.49 15.79
C PHE A 569 -8.48 -19.67 14.97
N VAL A 570 -8.31 -18.35 15.00
CA VAL A 570 -9.16 -17.41 14.27
C VAL A 570 -8.55 -17.10 12.90
N LEU A 571 -9.36 -17.09 11.85
CA LEU A 571 -8.96 -16.60 10.53
C LEU A 571 -10.18 -16.02 9.79
N GLY A 572 -10.09 -14.75 9.32
CA GLY A 572 -11.21 -14.06 8.69
C GLY A 572 -12.36 -13.77 9.65
N GLY A 573 -12.07 -13.64 10.95
CA GLY A 573 -13.06 -13.43 12.00
C GLY A 573 -13.92 -14.66 12.33
N ASN A 574 -13.53 -15.84 11.82
CA ASN A 574 -14.17 -17.12 12.10
C ASN A 574 -13.17 -18.07 12.78
N THR A 575 -13.67 -19.06 13.53
CA THR A 575 -12.86 -20.00 14.29
C THR A 575 -12.76 -21.34 13.56
N TYR A 576 -11.54 -21.89 13.54
CA TYR A 576 -11.20 -23.13 12.86
C TYR A 576 -10.39 -24.05 13.75
N GLU A 577 -10.73 -25.34 13.75
CA GLU A 577 -9.97 -26.41 14.39
C GLU A 577 -8.98 -27.01 13.40
N PHE A 578 -7.72 -27.10 13.79
CA PHE A 578 -6.66 -27.72 13.00
C PHE A 578 -6.79 -29.24 13.01
N LEU A 579 -6.79 -29.86 11.84
CA LEU A 579 -6.93 -31.31 11.66
C LEU A 579 -5.59 -31.99 11.34
N TYR A 580 -4.97 -31.59 10.22
CA TYR A 580 -3.70 -32.12 9.74
C TYR A 580 -3.07 -31.23 8.66
N THR A 581 -1.84 -31.56 8.29
CA THR A 581 -1.11 -30.91 7.18
C THR A 581 -0.83 -31.90 6.05
N GLN A 582 -0.83 -31.41 4.82
CA GLN A 582 -0.34 -32.11 3.65
C GLN A 582 0.52 -31.14 2.80
N GLY A 583 1.84 -31.32 2.84
CA GLY A 583 2.79 -30.35 2.29
C GLY A 583 2.56 -28.96 2.88
N MET A 584 2.56 -27.91 2.05
CA MET A 584 2.33 -26.53 2.46
C MET A 584 0.82 -26.17 2.54
N THR A 585 0.00 -27.11 3.02
CA THR A 585 -1.45 -26.90 3.20
C THR A 585 -1.89 -27.46 4.55
N ALA A 586 -2.51 -26.63 5.37
CA ALA A 586 -3.19 -26.96 6.61
C ALA A 586 -4.69 -27.20 6.32
N PHE A 587 -5.20 -28.34 6.73
CA PHE A 587 -6.61 -28.68 6.64
C PHE A 587 -7.27 -28.43 7.98
N VAL A 588 -8.41 -27.73 7.94
CA VAL A 588 -9.12 -27.28 9.13
C VAL A 588 -10.63 -27.53 9.00
N ARG A 589 -11.32 -27.49 10.12
CA ARG A 589 -12.78 -27.58 10.23
C ARG A 589 -13.32 -26.33 10.95
N ALA A 590 -14.42 -25.74 10.45
CA ALA A 590 -15.09 -24.66 11.16
C ALA A 590 -15.63 -25.15 12.52
N THR A 591 -15.48 -24.35 13.57
CA THR A 591 -15.91 -24.69 14.95
C THR A 591 -16.33 -23.43 15.71
N SER A 592 -17.18 -23.60 16.72
CA SER A 592 -17.62 -22.49 17.58
C SER A 592 -17.43 -22.72 19.09
N ASN A 593 -16.88 -23.89 19.51
CA ASN A 593 -17.09 -24.39 20.85
C ASN A 593 -15.91 -24.25 21.84
N ARG A 594 -14.82 -23.57 21.49
CA ARG A 594 -13.65 -23.40 22.38
C ARG A 594 -12.97 -22.05 22.15
N PRO A 595 -12.33 -21.46 23.16
CA PRO A 595 -11.55 -20.22 22.98
C PRO A 595 -10.40 -20.43 21.98
N PRO A 596 -10.32 -19.63 20.93
CA PRO A 596 -9.32 -19.79 19.89
C PRO A 596 -8.02 -19.07 20.23
N THR A 597 -6.92 -19.53 19.67
CA THR A 597 -5.69 -18.75 19.56
C THR A 597 -5.73 -17.84 18.33
N VAL A 598 -5.04 -16.69 18.42
CA VAL A 598 -4.89 -15.80 17.26
C VAL A 598 -3.57 -16.14 16.55
N PRO A 599 -3.59 -16.42 15.22
CA PRO A 599 -2.37 -16.68 14.48
C PRO A 599 -1.37 -15.54 14.63
N SER A 600 -0.10 -15.90 14.78
CA SER A 600 1.00 -14.95 14.66
C SER A 600 1.52 -14.99 13.22
N TRP A 601 1.51 -13.84 12.56
CA TRP A 601 2.25 -13.65 11.33
C TRP A 601 3.53 -12.91 11.64
N TYR A 602 4.59 -13.25 10.95
CA TYR A 602 5.82 -12.46 10.97
C TYR A 602 5.54 -11.17 10.19
N SER A 603 4.77 -10.28 10.81
CA SER A 603 4.47 -8.99 10.20
C SER A 603 5.65 -8.08 10.45
N GLU A 604 6.19 -7.49 9.39
CA GLU A 604 7.08 -6.35 9.54
C GLU A 604 6.32 -5.26 10.31
N MET A 605 6.78 -4.94 11.51
CA MET A 605 6.23 -3.83 12.27
C MET A 605 6.41 -2.56 11.45
N LEU A 606 5.34 -1.77 11.29
CA LEU A 606 5.40 -0.52 10.55
C LEU A 606 6.54 0.34 11.10
N PRO A 607 7.50 0.75 10.28
CA PRO A 607 8.59 1.58 10.75
C PRO A 607 8.07 2.98 11.08
N LEU A 608 8.51 3.52 12.22
CA LEU A 608 8.33 4.92 12.55
C LEU A 608 9.09 5.77 11.52
N SER A 609 8.43 6.78 10.94
CA SER A 609 9.08 7.69 10.01
C SER A 609 10.13 8.53 10.74
N TYR A 610 11.23 8.83 10.06
CA TYR A 610 12.32 9.60 10.65
C TYR A 610 11.86 11.01 11.04
N ASP A 611 11.08 11.68 10.21
CA ASP A 611 10.58 13.03 10.48
C ASP A 611 9.65 13.07 11.70
N LEU A 612 8.73 12.09 11.82
CA LEU A 612 7.88 11.97 13.01
C LEU A 612 8.71 11.66 14.26
N ALA A 613 9.74 10.80 14.12
CA ALA A 613 10.66 10.50 15.20
C ALA A 613 11.39 11.76 15.70
N LEU A 614 11.83 12.64 14.81
CA LEU A 614 12.46 13.92 15.18
C LEU A 614 11.47 14.87 15.88
N GLU A 615 10.21 14.96 15.43
CA GLU A 615 9.21 15.79 16.11
C GLU A 615 8.87 15.24 17.51
N ILE A 616 8.83 13.92 17.69
CA ILE A 616 8.69 13.31 19.03
C ILE A 616 9.87 13.66 19.93
N GLN A 617 11.09 13.52 19.44
CA GLN A 617 12.31 13.87 20.18
C GLN A 617 12.34 15.35 20.55
N ARG A 618 11.93 16.23 19.63
CA ARG A 618 11.79 17.66 19.90
C ARG A 618 10.81 17.95 21.03
N PHE A 619 9.65 17.29 21.02
CA PHE A 619 8.67 17.42 22.11
C PHE A 619 9.23 16.92 23.45
N ARG A 620 9.95 15.80 23.46
CA ARG A 620 10.63 15.27 24.67
C ARG A 620 11.62 16.29 25.23
N ARG A 621 12.38 16.97 24.39
CA ARG A 621 13.30 18.05 24.80
C ARG A 621 12.55 19.23 25.42
N LEU A 622 11.47 19.67 24.82
CA LEU A 622 10.66 20.77 25.36
C LEU A 622 10.10 20.43 26.75
N MET A 623 9.66 19.18 26.96
CA MET A 623 9.22 18.70 28.28
C MET A 623 10.37 18.74 29.30
N GLU A 624 11.57 18.27 28.96
CA GLU A 624 12.73 18.35 29.85
C GLU A 624 13.08 19.80 30.20
N GLU A 625 13.07 20.72 29.23
CA GLU A 625 13.32 22.13 29.43
C GLU A 625 12.34 22.75 30.44
N HIS A 626 11.02 22.43 30.34
CA HIS A 626 10.02 22.91 31.28
C HIS A 626 10.31 22.44 32.71
N PHE A 627 10.66 21.18 32.92
CA PHE A 627 11.00 20.67 34.25
C PHE A 627 12.30 21.28 34.77
N LYS A 628 13.33 21.40 33.94
CA LYS A 628 14.63 21.97 34.32
C LYS A 628 14.54 23.44 34.74
N TYR A 629 13.67 24.23 34.09
CA TYR A 629 13.47 25.64 34.45
C TYR A 629 12.41 25.85 35.57
N GLY A 630 11.91 24.77 36.18
CA GLY A 630 10.97 24.85 37.30
C GLY A 630 9.62 25.50 36.92
N THR A 631 9.20 25.31 35.66
CA THR A 631 7.90 25.84 35.19
C THR A 631 6.75 25.27 36.05
N LYS A 632 5.78 26.11 36.41
CA LYS A 632 4.64 25.70 37.22
C LYS A 632 3.83 24.60 36.50
N ASN A 633 3.35 23.62 37.26
CA ASN A 633 2.59 22.49 36.72
C ASN A 633 1.45 22.89 35.80
N LYS A 634 0.71 23.95 36.16
CA LYS A 634 -0.38 24.48 35.36
C LYS A 634 0.09 24.97 33.99
N ASP A 635 1.20 25.70 33.96
CA ASP A 635 1.74 26.26 32.71
C ASP A 635 2.27 25.13 31.79
N VAL A 636 2.81 24.07 32.36
CA VAL A 636 3.22 22.86 31.59
C VAL A 636 2.01 22.13 31.02
N LEU A 637 0.94 21.98 31.79
CA LEU A 637 -0.31 21.37 31.32
C LEU A 637 -0.95 22.19 30.20
N ASP A 638 -1.02 23.52 30.36
CA ASP A 638 -1.52 24.45 29.34
C ASP A 638 -0.66 24.40 28.06
N PHE A 639 0.67 24.27 28.21
CA PHE A 639 1.58 24.04 27.09
C PHE A 639 1.27 22.72 26.37
N ILE A 640 1.16 21.59 27.08
CA ILE A 640 0.89 20.28 26.46
C ILE A 640 -0.43 20.33 25.71
N HIS A 641 -1.50 20.86 26.33
CA HIS A 641 -2.82 20.96 25.75
C HIS A 641 -2.82 21.79 24.45
N SER A 642 -2.21 22.99 24.48
CA SER A 642 -2.18 23.88 23.32
C SER A 642 -1.20 23.43 22.22
N TYR A 643 -0.07 22.86 22.61
CA TYR A 643 0.99 22.45 21.68
C TYR A 643 0.60 21.17 20.90
N LEU A 644 -0.04 20.20 21.56
CA LEU A 644 -0.39 18.89 20.99
C LEU A 644 -1.86 18.78 20.53
N TYR A 645 -2.71 19.77 20.83
CA TYR A 645 -4.15 19.75 20.52
C TYR A 645 -4.91 18.58 21.16
N VAL A 646 -4.48 18.15 22.34
CA VAL A 646 -5.09 17.05 23.10
C VAL A 646 -6.04 17.54 24.18
N ASP A 647 -6.91 16.63 24.67
CA ASP A 647 -7.79 16.93 25.78
C ASP A 647 -7.04 16.98 27.14
N GLU A 648 -7.73 17.43 28.17
CA GLU A 648 -7.18 17.58 29.52
C GLU A 648 -6.69 16.26 30.12
N TYR A 649 -7.40 15.16 29.89
CA TYR A 649 -7.00 13.83 30.40
C TYR A 649 -5.71 13.34 29.75
N SER A 650 -5.59 13.51 28.44
CA SER A 650 -4.37 13.20 27.69
C SER A 650 -3.19 14.08 28.11
N ALA A 651 -3.43 15.39 28.30
CA ALA A 651 -2.40 16.32 28.77
C ALA A 651 -1.90 15.94 30.16
N ASN A 652 -2.77 15.59 31.10
CA ASN A 652 -2.39 15.13 32.44
C ASN A 652 -1.60 13.81 32.37
N SER A 653 -2.00 12.84 31.56
CA SER A 653 -1.26 11.56 31.42
C SER A 653 0.14 11.77 30.83
N ILE A 654 0.29 12.66 29.84
CA ILE A 654 1.59 13.03 29.26
C ILE A 654 2.44 13.73 30.30
N TYR A 655 1.87 14.69 31.05
CA TYR A 655 2.58 15.39 32.10
C TYR A 655 3.14 14.43 33.16
N GLU A 656 2.30 13.55 33.73
CA GLU A 656 2.69 12.57 34.74
C GLU A 656 3.78 11.62 34.20
N TYR A 657 3.65 11.14 32.97
CA TYR A 657 4.66 10.29 32.31
C TYR A 657 6.03 10.95 32.26
N PHE A 658 6.12 12.18 31.77
CA PHE A 658 7.41 12.88 31.66
C PHE A 658 7.95 13.34 33.01
N LYS A 659 7.07 13.67 33.96
CA LYS A 659 7.46 14.02 35.32
C LYS A 659 8.10 12.84 36.04
N GLU A 660 7.50 11.65 35.95
CA GLU A 660 8.09 10.43 36.51
C GLU A 660 9.44 10.13 35.84
N GLN A 661 9.52 10.20 34.52
CA GLN A 661 10.78 9.99 33.79
C GLN A 661 11.87 10.97 34.25
N TYR A 662 11.54 12.25 34.38
CA TYR A 662 12.47 13.28 34.80
C TYR A 662 12.97 13.09 36.21
N LEU A 663 12.13 12.60 37.13
CA LEU A 663 12.50 12.34 38.52
C LEU A 663 13.39 11.10 38.72
N PHE A 664 13.20 10.08 37.88
CA PHE A 664 13.93 8.79 38.05
C PHE A 664 15.08 8.61 37.10
N ALA A 665 15.08 9.25 35.93
CA ALA A 665 16.10 9.08 34.91
C ALA A 665 16.17 10.29 33.98
N GLU A 666 17.14 10.26 33.07
CA GLU A 666 17.28 11.26 32.02
C GLU A 666 16.22 11.08 30.92
N ILE A 667 15.79 12.19 30.30
CA ILE A 667 14.89 12.14 29.14
C ILE A 667 15.73 12.14 27.86
N PRO A 668 15.75 11.06 27.06
CA PRO A 668 16.42 11.07 25.75
C PRO A 668 15.64 11.92 24.74
N HIS A 669 16.37 12.71 23.92
CA HIS A 669 15.78 13.63 22.94
C HIS A 669 16.77 13.96 21.79
N ASP A 670 16.38 14.81 20.85
CA ASP A 670 17.13 15.16 19.63
C ASP A 670 18.59 15.65 19.86
N LYS A 671 18.95 16.08 21.07
CA LYS A 671 20.29 16.55 21.45
C LYS A 671 20.96 15.69 22.52
N LYS A 672 20.32 14.61 22.97
CA LYS A 672 20.81 13.76 24.06
C LYS A 672 20.45 12.29 23.85
N ILE A 673 21.46 11.45 23.72
CA ILE A 673 21.30 9.99 23.74
C ILE A 673 21.62 9.52 25.14
N VAL A 674 20.70 8.79 25.75
CA VAL A 674 20.91 8.15 27.06
C VAL A 674 21.42 6.74 26.82
N ILE A 675 22.48 6.36 27.52
CA ILE A 675 23.05 5.01 27.48
C ILE A 675 22.94 4.43 28.89
N GLU A 676 22.20 3.34 29.01
CA GLU A 676 21.91 2.68 30.25
C GLU A 676 22.70 1.37 30.34
N HIS A 677 23.40 1.20 31.47
CA HIS A 677 24.12 -0.03 31.79
C HIS A 677 23.29 -0.85 32.79
N TYR A 678 22.92 -2.04 32.38
CA TYR A 678 22.20 -2.98 33.24
C TYR A 678 23.08 -4.22 33.52
N SER A 679 23.17 -4.61 34.79
CA SER A 679 23.89 -5.83 35.22
C SER A 679 23.04 -6.59 36.20
N ASN A 680 22.66 -7.83 35.87
CA ASN A 680 21.95 -8.75 36.76
C ASN A 680 22.39 -10.19 36.48
N ASP A 681 22.65 -10.95 37.56
CA ASP A 681 22.92 -12.41 37.55
C ASP A 681 23.90 -12.89 36.46
N GLY A 682 24.97 -12.11 36.21
CA GLY A 682 26.01 -12.44 35.21
C GLY A 682 25.75 -11.94 33.80
N GLU A 683 24.57 -11.43 33.51
CA GLU A 683 24.28 -10.74 32.24
C GLU A 683 24.59 -9.24 32.35
N LYS A 684 25.41 -8.75 31.42
CA LYS A 684 25.65 -7.32 31.21
C LYS A 684 24.97 -6.86 29.95
N ARG A 685 24.13 -5.84 30.06
CA ARG A 685 23.41 -5.26 28.92
C ARG A 685 23.73 -3.76 28.85
N VAL A 686 23.82 -3.27 27.61
CA VAL A 686 23.93 -1.83 27.32
C VAL A 686 22.73 -1.47 26.47
N ILE A 687 21.95 -0.48 26.91
CA ILE A 687 20.73 -0.04 26.26
C ILE A 687 20.96 1.39 25.74
N PHE A 688 20.87 1.56 24.44
CA PHE A 688 20.93 2.87 23.79
C PHE A 688 19.50 3.38 23.56
N HIS A 689 19.11 4.44 24.25
CA HIS A 689 17.81 5.08 24.07
C HIS A 689 17.81 5.98 22.84
N THR A 690 17.61 5.39 21.66
CA THR A 690 17.58 6.08 20.37
C THR A 690 16.18 6.02 19.77
N LEU A 691 15.67 7.17 19.33
CA LEU A 691 14.30 7.35 18.84
C LEU A 691 14.28 7.71 17.34
N PHE A 692 15.16 7.10 16.53
CA PHE A 692 15.26 7.40 15.10
C PHE A 692 14.36 6.51 14.22
N GLY A 693 13.61 5.61 14.84
CA GLY A 693 12.84 4.56 14.17
C GLY A 693 13.67 3.31 13.90
N ARG A 694 12.97 2.17 13.75
CA ARG A 694 13.58 0.84 13.66
C ARG A 694 14.66 0.72 12.59
N ARG A 695 14.42 1.23 11.38
CA ARG A 695 15.38 1.10 10.27
C ARG A 695 16.73 1.75 10.58
N VAL A 696 16.70 2.94 11.17
CA VAL A 696 17.93 3.65 11.57
C VAL A 696 18.59 2.95 12.75
N ASN A 697 17.80 2.55 13.74
CA ASN A 697 18.31 1.86 14.93
C ASN A 697 18.92 0.50 14.61
N ASP A 698 18.37 -0.27 13.66
CA ASP A 698 18.91 -1.55 13.19
C ASP A 698 20.30 -1.37 12.53
N VAL A 699 20.50 -0.28 11.77
CA VAL A 699 21.81 0.05 11.18
C VAL A 699 22.79 0.50 12.27
N LEU A 700 22.33 1.38 13.17
CA LEU A 700 23.13 1.89 14.27
C LEU A 700 23.61 0.74 15.18
N SER A 701 22.75 -0.19 15.55
CA SER A 701 23.09 -1.34 16.38
C SER A 701 24.17 -2.21 15.74
N ARG A 702 24.13 -2.42 14.43
CA ARG A 702 25.15 -3.17 13.69
C ARG A 702 26.48 -2.42 13.54
N ALA A 703 26.45 -1.10 13.59
CA ALA A 703 27.65 -0.26 13.49
C ALA A 703 28.36 -0.14 14.83
N VAL A 704 27.63 -0.30 15.95
CA VAL A 704 28.16 -0.21 17.33
C VAL A 704 28.59 -1.58 17.86
N ALA A 705 27.93 -2.68 17.43
CA ALA A 705 28.31 -4.06 17.75
C ALA A 705 29.56 -4.50 16.96
#